data_4ab7e110830a9fa92dc1c2c527f5797b
#
_entry.id   4ab7e110830a9fa92dc1c2c527f5797b
#
_cell.length_a   1.000
_cell.length_b   1.000
_cell.length_c   1.000
_cell.angle_alpha   90.00
_cell.angle_beta   90.00
_cell.angle_gamma   90.00
#
_symmetry.space_group_name_H-M   'P 1'
#
loop_
_entity.id
_entity.type
_entity.pdbx_description
1 polymer ?
#
loop_
_entity_poly.entity_id
_entity_poly.type
_entity_poly.pdbx_seq_one_letter_code
_entity_poly.pdbx_strand_id
1 'polypeptide(L)'
;MDTKEAETETVKPVPISADEEIGEGRFDKVEAESDNQDENVEYSYESNRSPFPEVRAVVPETDDPSMPVSTVRMWVLGIIFTMLGSGINQFFSLRYPSVHIVALVAELLAYPMGVFLAKTLPLTTISLGPLGSFVLNPDRHFNIKEHALIVIMSNVSFGYATADATNIIQASSAAFYNFDLKPGFYVMIVLCAQLLGFGVAGLTAPWLVEPARIIWPGVLSNCAMLETLHSRANTIADGWRISRLRFFLFVTAGGFVWYFFPGLMFTALSYFTWVCWIAPKNVIVNQLFGMQTGLGLSPITFDWSQIAYNTNPLLSPSWAALNVFGGFAVFYWIVVPVIYYKNVWFTAYLPLMTSDVYDRTGAAYDTARVISSSNTLDVEAYRKYSPPYLGATFAFVYGLSFASITSVLSHIGIWHARDLWDAMKGRNRLDIHARLVRASYRRTPWWWYASIIVIIMAMSIAMVEVYHTKLPVYGVFLALIIPAVYMVPCGIVQGITNVDANQLNVLAEFMGGYMFEGKPLANMIFKILSTDVVGQGVYFAMDMKLAHYLKVPPRTTFFAQGIATILGALTQAGVTIWMLGNIDGICQTDQADSFTCPNGRTVYSSSVIWGLVGPSRLYSAGKIYSSLLHFFWIGLLAPFVTYFLYRWTKNRFWKLVNWPLIFVGTYNVPPATGINYSSWALVNFIFNHFIRRRFFAWWTKYNYILAAALDTGLALSGIVIFFCISYPGASFPDWWGNTVYLNTADADGVSWLKMPSVGYFGPANGTWT
;
A
#
# COMPACT_ATOMS: atom_id res chain seq x y z
N MET A 1 -40.23 -27.98 -45.07
CA MET A 1 -40.57 -26.57 -45.06
C MET A 1 -39.46 -25.87 -44.28
N ASP A 2 -38.59 -25.38 -45.08
CA ASP A 2 -37.56 -24.34 -44.95
C ASP A 2 -36.76 -24.22 -43.64
N THR A 3 -35.64 -24.92 -43.67
CA THR A 3 -34.43 -24.63 -42.90
C THR A 3 -33.66 -23.51 -43.60
N LYS A 4 -33.50 -22.35 -42.96
CA LYS A 4 -32.50 -21.31 -43.33
C LYS A 4 -31.23 -21.57 -42.54
N GLU A 5 -30.19 -22.04 -43.24
CA GLU A 5 -28.80 -22.03 -42.82
C GLU A 5 -28.33 -20.59 -42.69
N ALA A 6 -27.70 -20.27 -41.55
CA ALA A 6 -26.99 -19.01 -41.33
C ALA A 6 -25.54 -19.24 -41.73
N GLU A 7 -25.12 -18.58 -42.79
CA GLU A 7 -23.74 -18.52 -43.26
C GLU A 7 -22.84 -17.85 -42.22
N THR A 8 -21.81 -18.56 -41.81
CA THR A 8 -20.69 -18.04 -41.01
C THR A 8 -19.71 -17.36 -41.96
N GLU A 9 -19.71 -16.02 -41.97
CA GLU A 9 -18.64 -15.24 -42.61
C GLU A 9 -17.32 -15.44 -41.87
N THR A 10 -16.41 -16.17 -42.51
CA THR A 10 -15.00 -16.27 -42.11
C THR A 10 -14.27 -14.98 -42.52
N VAL A 11 -13.95 -14.14 -41.54
CA VAL A 11 -13.10 -12.96 -41.75
C VAL A 11 -11.66 -13.42 -42.05
N LYS A 12 -11.21 -13.23 -43.31
CA LYS A 12 -9.83 -13.47 -43.73
C LYS A 12 -8.92 -12.40 -43.09
N PRO A 13 -7.69 -12.76 -42.64
CA PRO A 13 -6.73 -11.76 -42.17
C PRO A 13 -6.21 -10.93 -43.34
N VAL A 14 -6.25 -9.61 -43.17
CA VAL A 14 -5.65 -8.65 -44.11
C VAL A 14 -4.13 -8.67 -43.91
N PRO A 15 -3.31 -8.84 -44.99
CA PRO A 15 -1.84 -8.78 -44.85
C PRO A 15 -1.40 -7.34 -44.59
N ILE A 16 -0.60 -7.17 -43.52
CA ILE A 16 0.05 -5.90 -43.20
C ILE A 16 1.28 -5.78 -44.12
N SER A 17 1.26 -4.81 -45.01
CA SER A 17 2.46 -4.42 -45.78
C SER A 17 3.46 -3.75 -44.81
N ALA A 18 4.65 -4.34 -44.69
CA ALA A 18 5.81 -3.66 -44.14
C ALA A 18 6.19 -2.57 -45.14
N ASP A 19 6.16 -1.32 -44.70
CA ASP A 19 6.80 -0.13 -45.23
C ASP A 19 5.92 1.12 -45.02
N GLU A 20 5.90 1.62 -43.79
CA GLU A 20 5.75 3.05 -43.53
C GLU A 20 6.90 3.48 -42.62
N GLU A 21 7.91 4.11 -43.20
CA GLU A 21 8.92 4.89 -42.49
C GLU A 21 8.22 6.03 -41.72
N ILE A 22 8.21 5.91 -40.41
CA ILE A 22 7.69 6.97 -39.52
C ILE A 22 8.85 7.95 -39.27
N GLY A 23 8.83 9.05 -40.02
CA GLY A 23 9.83 10.12 -39.86
C GLY A 23 9.75 10.82 -38.50
N GLU A 24 10.91 11.16 -37.96
CA GLU A 24 11.12 11.82 -36.65
C GLU A 24 10.27 13.10 -36.39
N GLY A 25 9.76 13.75 -37.43
CA GLY A 25 8.97 15.00 -37.28
C GLY A 25 7.50 14.83 -36.87
N ARG A 26 6.99 13.59 -36.73
CA ARG A 26 5.56 13.35 -36.42
C ARG A 26 5.30 13.14 -34.93
N PHE A 27 6.34 12.78 -34.16
CA PHE A 27 6.24 12.59 -32.69
C PHE A 27 6.16 13.90 -31.92
N ASP A 28 6.91 14.93 -32.35
CA ASP A 28 6.85 16.26 -31.72
C ASP A 28 5.48 16.96 -31.88
N LYS A 29 4.77 16.64 -32.98
CA LYS A 29 3.39 17.15 -33.19
C LYS A 29 2.35 16.43 -32.33
N VAL A 30 2.53 15.14 -32.07
CA VAL A 30 1.61 14.36 -31.24
C VAL A 30 1.70 14.76 -29.77
N GLU A 31 2.91 15.14 -29.27
CA GLU A 31 3.08 15.65 -27.90
C GLU A 31 2.50 17.07 -27.71
N ALA A 32 2.69 17.95 -28.68
CA ALA A 32 2.09 19.30 -28.64
C ALA A 32 0.56 19.26 -28.74
N GLU A 33 0.01 18.24 -29.41
CA GLU A 33 -1.42 17.98 -29.47
C GLU A 33 -1.97 17.29 -28.23
N SER A 34 -1.18 16.43 -27.51
CA SER A 34 -1.63 15.76 -26.30
C SER A 34 -1.79 16.71 -25.11
N ASP A 35 -0.96 17.74 -24.99
CA ASP A 35 -1.12 18.79 -23.97
C ASP A 35 -2.30 19.73 -24.24
N ASN A 36 -2.80 19.80 -25.48
CA ASN A 36 -3.93 20.64 -25.89
C ASN A 36 -5.27 19.89 -26.09
N GLN A 37 -5.25 18.53 -26.00
CA GLN A 37 -6.39 17.71 -26.42
C GLN A 37 -7.31 17.22 -25.31
N ASP A 38 -7.15 17.67 -24.06
CA ASP A 38 -7.98 17.18 -22.93
C ASP A 38 -9.45 17.62 -22.93
N GLU A 39 -9.90 18.45 -23.86
CA GLU A 39 -11.33 18.84 -23.93
C GLU A 39 -12.10 18.30 -25.14
N ASN A 40 -11.45 17.79 -26.20
CA ASN A 40 -12.13 17.33 -27.41
C ASN A 40 -11.55 16.04 -28.01
N VAL A 41 -10.72 15.30 -27.33
CA VAL A 41 -10.42 13.94 -27.75
C VAL A 41 -11.62 13.09 -27.35
N GLU A 42 -12.56 12.97 -28.23
CA GLU A 42 -13.34 11.76 -28.39
C GLU A 42 -12.31 10.65 -28.64
N TYR A 43 -11.76 10.10 -27.52
CA TYR A 43 -10.82 8.98 -27.60
C TYR A 43 -11.49 7.96 -28.49
N SER A 44 -10.92 7.69 -29.64
CA SER A 44 -11.46 6.70 -30.56
C SER A 44 -11.31 5.33 -29.89
N TYR A 45 -12.26 5.02 -29.00
CA TYR A 45 -12.40 3.69 -28.41
C TYR A 45 -12.64 2.61 -29.46
N GLU A 46 -12.87 3.02 -30.69
CA GLU A 46 -12.96 2.16 -31.88
C GLU A 46 -11.59 1.81 -32.44
N SER A 47 -10.52 2.53 -32.05
CA SER A 47 -9.16 2.17 -32.44
C SER A 47 -8.73 0.85 -31.79
N ASN A 48 -7.97 0.04 -32.51
CA ASN A 48 -7.38 -1.19 -31.98
C ASN A 48 -6.18 -0.92 -31.06
N ARG A 49 -6.12 0.24 -30.39
CA ARG A 49 -5.03 0.64 -29.50
C ARG A 49 -5.60 1.25 -28.21
N SER A 50 -4.88 1.08 -27.10
CA SER A 50 -5.22 1.74 -25.85
C SER A 50 -5.08 3.26 -25.98
N PRO A 51 -5.98 4.07 -25.40
CA PRO A 51 -5.85 5.52 -25.42
C PRO A 51 -4.67 6.04 -24.59
N PHE A 52 -4.16 5.25 -23.64
CA PHE A 52 -3.10 5.66 -22.71
C PHE A 52 -1.72 5.19 -23.15
N PRO A 53 -0.76 6.11 -23.41
CA PRO A 53 0.60 5.75 -23.85
C PRO A 53 1.35 4.90 -22.82
N GLU A 54 1.09 5.08 -21.53
CA GLU A 54 1.64 4.29 -20.44
C GLU A 54 1.26 2.81 -20.57
N VAL A 55 -0.01 2.54 -20.89
CA VAL A 55 -0.52 1.18 -21.07
C VAL A 55 0.04 0.57 -22.34
N ARG A 56 0.04 1.33 -23.46
CA ARG A 56 0.61 0.86 -24.73
C ARG A 56 2.09 0.48 -24.65
N ALA A 57 2.83 1.12 -23.73
CA ALA A 57 4.26 0.88 -23.57
C ALA A 57 4.59 -0.54 -23.07
N VAL A 58 3.70 -1.15 -22.28
CA VAL A 58 4.01 -2.37 -21.51
C VAL A 58 2.95 -3.46 -21.56
N VAL A 59 1.75 -3.16 -22.06
CA VAL A 59 0.64 -4.12 -22.13
C VAL A 59 0.40 -4.54 -23.58
N PRO A 60 0.49 -5.84 -23.92
CA PRO A 60 0.23 -6.31 -25.28
C PRO A 60 -1.24 -6.08 -25.68
N GLU A 61 -1.46 -5.58 -26.88
CA GLU A 61 -2.79 -5.28 -27.45
C GLU A 61 -3.40 -6.48 -28.19
N THR A 62 -2.80 -7.67 -28.01
CA THR A 62 -3.24 -8.95 -28.58
C THR A 62 -3.55 -9.95 -27.48
N ASP A 63 -4.31 -10.98 -27.81
CA ASP A 63 -4.59 -12.13 -26.95
C ASP A 63 -4.45 -13.43 -27.73
N ASP A 64 -3.97 -14.48 -27.06
CA ASP A 64 -4.03 -15.87 -27.53
C ASP A 64 -4.86 -16.70 -26.52
N PRO A 65 -6.13 -16.95 -26.84
CA PRO A 65 -6.99 -17.77 -25.98
C PRO A 65 -6.60 -19.25 -25.92
N SER A 66 -5.74 -19.73 -26.83
CA SER A 66 -5.31 -21.14 -26.87
C SER A 66 -4.22 -21.46 -25.84
N MET A 67 -3.57 -20.45 -25.25
CA MET A 67 -2.56 -20.65 -24.20
C MET A 67 -3.16 -21.37 -22.99
N PRO A 68 -2.55 -22.47 -22.51
CA PRO A 68 -2.96 -23.12 -21.29
C PRO A 68 -2.69 -22.21 -20.09
N VAL A 69 -3.68 -22.04 -19.20
CA VAL A 69 -3.59 -21.09 -18.08
C VAL A 69 -3.60 -21.83 -16.75
N SER A 70 -4.55 -22.74 -16.54
CA SER A 70 -4.69 -23.51 -15.31
C SER A 70 -3.93 -24.84 -15.42
N THR A 71 -2.61 -24.77 -15.26
CA THR A 71 -1.72 -25.93 -15.34
C THR A 71 -1.26 -26.40 -13.96
N VAL A 72 -0.82 -27.66 -13.85
CA VAL A 72 -0.33 -28.20 -12.58
C VAL A 72 0.90 -27.41 -12.09
N ARG A 73 1.81 -27.07 -12.99
CA ARG A 73 3.01 -26.29 -12.64
C ARG A 73 2.67 -24.90 -12.10
N MET A 74 1.65 -24.24 -12.67
CA MET A 74 1.16 -22.96 -12.16
C MET A 74 0.60 -23.10 -10.74
N TRP A 75 -0.24 -24.10 -10.48
CA TRP A 75 -0.80 -24.32 -9.14
C TRP A 75 0.27 -24.70 -8.12
N VAL A 76 1.21 -25.58 -8.47
CA VAL A 76 2.28 -25.99 -7.56
C VAL A 76 3.16 -24.80 -7.19
N LEU A 77 3.64 -24.02 -8.16
CA LEU A 77 4.46 -22.86 -7.89
C LEU A 77 3.68 -21.76 -7.16
N GLY A 78 2.45 -21.48 -7.57
CA GLY A 78 1.59 -20.49 -6.92
C GLY A 78 1.33 -20.82 -5.44
N ILE A 79 1.03 -22.07 -5.12
CA ILE A 79 0.83 -22.52 -3.73
C ILE A 79 2.12 -22.44 -2.92
N ILE A 80 3.25 -22.90 -3.49
CA ILE A 80 4.56 -22.84 -2.81
C ILE A 80 4.93 -21.39 -2.49
N PHE A 81 4.86 -20.48 -3.47
CA PHE A 81 5.18 -19.08 -3.22
C PHE A 81 4.20 -18.41 -2.26
N THR A 82 2.90 -18.75 -2.33
CA THR A 82 1.90 -18.27 -1.37
C THR A 82 2.28 -18.65 0.06
N MET A 83 2.57 -19.92 0.31
CA MET A 83 2.90 -20.39 1.67
C MET A 83 4.25 -19.84 2.14
N LEU A 84 5.28 -19.86 1.29
CA LEU A 84 6.60 -19.32 1.63
C LEU A 84 6.53 -17.82 1.90
N GLY A 85 5.90 -17.05 1.02
CA GLY A 85 5.77 -15.60 1.18
C GLY A 85 5.01 -15.22 2.44
N SER A 86 3.86 -15.85 2.68
CA SER A 86 3.07 -15.63 3.89
C SER A 86 3.84 -16.00 5.16
N GLY A 87 4.50 -17.17 5.16
CA GLY A 87 5.22 -17.68 6.32
C GLY A 87 6.44 -16.83 6.67
N ILE A 88 7.28 -16.54 5.68
CA ILE A 88 8.53 -15.78 5.89
C ILE A 88 8.23 -14.34 6.30
N ASN A 89 7.34 -13.66 5.58
CA ASN A 89 7.00 -12.27 5.91
C ASN A 89 6.31 -12.16 7.26
N GLN A 90 5.46 -13.12 7.63
CA GLN A 90 4.85 -13.14 8.96
C GLN A 90 5.88 -13.38 10.06
N PHE A 91 6.80 -14.32 9.87
CA PHE A 91 7.86 -14.61 10.85
C PHE A 91 8.72 -13.38 11.12
N PHE A 92 9.21 -12.73 10.06
CA PHE A 92 10.08 -11.56 10.20
C PHE A 92 9.34 -10.26 10.53
N SER A 93 8.02 -10.19 10.40
CA SER A 93 7.23 -9.02 10.79
C SER A 93 7.25 -8.75 12.30
N LEU A 94 7.45 -9.79 13.11
CA LEU A 94 7.53 -9.68 14.57
C LEU A 94 8.92 -9.26 15.06
N ARG A 95 9.93 -9.23 14.20
CA ARG A 95 11.31 -8.89 14.53
C ARG A 95 11.62 -7.41 14.25
N TYR A 96 12.54 -6.81 15.01
CA TYR A 96 13.10 -5.49 14.74
C TYR A 96 14.60 -5.57 14.40
N PRO A 97 15.06 -4.97 13.29
CA PRO A 97 14.23 -4.41 12.21
C PRO A 97 13.45 -5.51 11.47
N SER A 98 12.25 -5.21 11.03
CA SER A 98 11.42 -6.14 10.26
C SER A 98 12.01 -6.33 8.85
N VAL A 99 12.02 -7.58 8.38
CA VAL A 99 12.41 -7.90 7.01
C VAL A 99 11.17 -8.26 6.22
N HIS A 100 10.96 -7.60 5.11
CA HIS A 100 9.83 -7.85 4.23
C HIS A 100 10.34 -8.20 2.83
N ILE A 101 9.99 -9.41 2.37
CA ILE A 101 10.29 -9.85 1.00
C ILE A 101 9.13 -9.43 0.10
N VAL A 102 9.43 -8.67 -0.94
CA VAL A 102 8.42 -8.19 -1.89
C VAL A 102 8.05 -9.26 -2.92
N ALA A 103 6.81 -9.23 -3.40
CA ALA A 103 6.29 -10.20 -4.38
C ALA A 103 7.09 -10.26 -5.70
N LEU A 104 7.80 -9.20 -6.04
CA LEU A 104 8.68 -9.15 -7.22
C LEU A 104 9.78 -10.23 -7.19
N VAL A 105 10.24 -10.62 -6.00
CA VAL A 105 11.20 -11.73 -5.85
C VAL A 105 10.56 -13.05 -6.28
N ALA A 106 9.31 -13.30 -5.92
CA ALA A 106 8.56 -14.48 -6.37
C ALA A 106 8.33 -14.44 -7.89
N GLU A 107 8.00 -13.27 -8.45
CA GLU A 107 7.85 -13.08 -9.90
C GLU A 107 9.11 -13.48 -10.66
N LEU A 108 10.29 -13.06 -10.18
CA LEU A 108 11.57 -13.42 -10.79
C LEU A 108 11.92 -14.90 -10.67
N LEU A 109 11.73 -15.48 -9.48
CA LEU A 109 12.06 -16.88 -9.22
C LEU A 109 11.08 -17.84 -9.91
N ALA A 110 9.82 -17.44 -10.09
CA ALA A 110 8.83 -18.25 -10.78
C ALA A 110 9.19 -18.53 -12.24
N TYR A 111 9.88 -17.60 -12.91
CA TYR A 111 10.26 -17.78 -14.32
C TYR A 111 11.22 -18.96 -14.54
N PRO A 112 12.42 -19.02 -13.96
CA PRO A 112 13.33 -20.15 -14.17
C PRO A 112 12.73 -21.46 -13.62
N MET A 113 12.00 -21.43 -12.51
CA MET A 113 11.35 -22.62 -11.96
C MET A 113 10.22 -23.12 -12.88
N GLY A 114 9.41 -22.23 -13.42
CA GLY A 114 8.35 -22.57 -14.39
C GLY A 114 8.92 -23.16 -15.68
N VAL A 115 9.99 -22.56 -16.21
CA VAL A 115 10.71 -23.10 -17.38
C VAL A 115 11.31 -24.47 -17.08
N PHE A 116 11.90 -24.66 -15.91
CA PHE A 116 12.43 -25.96 -15.48
C PHE A 116 11.32 -27.01 -15.43
N LEU A 117 10.20 -26.73 -14.76
CA LEU A 117 9.05 -27.65 -14.69
C LEU A 117 8.45 -27.93 -16.06
N ALA A 118 8.35 -26.94 -16.95
CA ALA A 118 7.84 -27.11 -18.29
C ALA A 118 8.69 -28.08 -19.14
N LYS A 119 10.01 -28.13 -18.90
CA LYS A 119 10.95 -29.03 -19.59
C LYS A 119 11.02 -30.42 -18.96
N THR A 120 10.85 -30.54 -17.65
CA THR A 120 11.08 -31.79 -16.89
C THR A 120 9.81 -32.63 -16.72
N LEU A 121 8.65 -31.99 -16.58
CA LEU A 121 7.38 -32.73 -16.42
C LEU A 121 7.01 -33.47 -17.71
N PRO A 122 6.53 -34.72 -17.61
CA PRO A 122 6.11 -35.51 -18.77
C PRO A 122 4.83 -34.97 -19.40
N LEU A 123 4.71 -35.11 -20.72
CA LEU A 123 3.50 -34.79 -21.50
C LEU A 123 2.47 -35.91 -21.29
N THR A 124 1.86 -36.01 -20.12
CA THR A 124 0.97 -37.12 -19.73
C THR A 124 -0.35 -36.57 -19.21
N THR A 125 -1.43 -37.23 -19.59
CA THR A 125 -2.76 -36.97 -19.04
C THR A 125 -3.00 -37.94 -17.89
N ILE A 126 -3.29 -37.40 -16.71
CA ILE A 126 -3.65 -38.20 -15.52
C ILE A 126 -5.16 -38.22 -15.43
N SER A 127 -5.72 -39.42 -15.43
CA SER A 127 -7.17 -39.65 -15.23
C SER A 127 -7.45 -39.90 -13.76
N LEU A 128 -8.39 -39.12 -13.20
CA LEU A 128 -8.89 -39.26 -11.84
C LEU A 128 -10.22 -40.04 -11.80
N GLY A 129 -10.51 -40.85 -12.83
CA GLY A 129 -11.74 -41.57 -12.94
C GLY A 129 -12.98 -40.66 -13.02
N PRO A 130 -13.96 -40.79 -12.11
CA PRO A 130 -15.19 -39.99 -12.15
C PRO A 130 -14.96 -38.49 -11.89
N LEU A 131 -13.79 -38.09 -11.36
CA LEU A 131 -13.42 -36.70 -11.11
C LEU A 131 -12.82 -36.00 -12.35
N GLY A 132 -12.71 -36.73 -13.47
CA GLY A 132 -12.21 -36.18 -14.73
C GLY A 132 -10.74 -36.52 -15.02
N SER A 133 -10.16 -35.84 -15.99
CA SER A 133 -8.74 -35.97 -16.34
C SER A 133 -8.10 -34.59 -16.43
N PHE A 134 -6.83 -34.49 -16.06
CA PHE A 134 -6.04 -33.29 -16.24
C PHE A 134 -4.70 -33.61 -16.92
N VAL A 135 -4.23 -32.67 -17.72
CA VAL A 135 -2.95 -32.77 -18.40
C VAL A 135 -1.86 -32.26 -17.47
N LEU A 136 -0.88 -33.10 -17.14
CA LEU A 136 0.20 -32.74 -16.22
C LEU A 136 1.09 -31.62 -16.82
N ASN A 137 1.42 -31.76 -18.11
CA ASN A 137 2.17 -30.76 -18.85
C ASN A 137 1.51 -30.64 -20.23
N PRO A 138 0.78 -29.56 -20.56
CA PRO A 138 0.08 -29.42 -21.84
C PRO A 138 1.04 -29.13 -23.00
N ASP A 139 2.13 -28.45 -22.70
CA ASP A 139 3.19 -28.08 -23.63
C ASP A 139 4.52 -27.96 -22.86
N ARG A 140 5.64 -27.92 -23.57
CA ARG A 140 6.97 -27.71 -22.96
C ARG A 140 7.35 -26.24 -22.87
N HIS A 141 6.37 -25.37 -22.88
CA HIS A 141 6.56 -23.92 -22.85
C HIS A 141 5.86 -23.31 -21.64
N PHE A 142 6.62 -22.58 -20.82
CA PHE A 142 6.06 -21.78 -19.70
C PHE A 142 5.60 -20.44 -20.26
N ASN A 143 4.29 -20.16 -20.21
CA ASN A 143 3.70 -18.98 -20.83
C ASN A 143 3.41 -17.84 -19.85
N ILE A 144 3.16 -16.64 -20.39
CA ILE A 144 2.96 -15.41 -19.61
C ILE A 144 1.69 -15.46 -18.75
N LYS A 145 0.63 -16.15 -19.17
CA LYS A 145 -0.64 -16.23 -18.39
C LYS A 145 -0.50 -17.14 -17.18
N GLU A 146 0.24 -18.23 -17.29
CA GLU A 146 0.60 -19.08 -16.15
C GLU A 146 1.45 -18.30 -15.14
N HIS A 147 2.46 -17.57 -15.65
CA HIS A 147 3.33 -16.76 -14.82
C HIS A 147 2.54 -15.65 -14.12
N ALA A 148 1.65 -14.95 -14.83
CA ALA A 148 0.78 -13.93 -14.26
C ALA A 148 -0.09 -14.46 -13.11
N LEU A 149 -0.63 -15.68 -13.22
CA LEU A 149 -1.39 -16.28 -12.12
C LEU A 149 -0.51 -16.60 -10.89
N ILE A 150 0.73 -17.07 -11.11
CA ILE A 150 1.67 -17.29 -10.01
C ILE A 150 1.99 -15.95 -9.32
N VAL A 151 2.19 -14.87 -10.09
CA VAL A 151 2.41 -13.52 -9.55
C VAL A 151 1.21 -13.04 -8.74
N ILE A 152 -0.01 -13.21 -9.25
CA ILE A 152 -1.24 -12.85 -8.54
C ILE A 152 -1.37 -13.63 -7.22
N MET A 153 -1.12 -14.93 -7.22
CA MET A 153 -1.12 -15.75 -6.00
C MET A 153 -0.04 -15.29 -5.02
N SER A 154 1.14 -14.92 -5.53
CA SER A 154 2.25 -14.41 -4.73
C SER A 154 1.93 -13.02 -4.14
N ASN A 155 1.33 -12.11 -4.90
CA ASN A 155 0.93 -10.79 -4.42
C ASN A 155 0.02 -10.87 -3.20
N VAL A 156 -0.96 -11.80 -3.21
CA VAL A 156 -1.85 -12.04 -2.07
C VAL A 156 -1.07 -12.39 -0.79
N SER A 157 0.06 -13.06 -0.91
CA SER A 157 0.83 -13.59 0.22
C SER A 157 2.00 -12.69 0.65
N PHE A 158 2.67 -12.06 -0.31
CA PHE A 158 3.79 -11.17 -0.03
C PHE A 158 3.34 -9.73 0.26
N GLY A 159 2.10 -9.36 -0.05
CA GLY A 159 1.55 -8.04 0.22
C GLY A 159 1.12 -7.86 1.67
N TYR A 160 0.57 -6.68 1.97
CA TYR A 160 0.11 -6.28 3.31
C TYR A 160 -1.17 -6.99 3.76
N ALA A 161 -1.58 -8.03 3.08
CA ALA A 161 -2.92 -8.58 3.11
C ALA A 161 -3.47 -8.98 4.50
N THR A 162 -2.61 -9.24 5.50
CA THR A 162 -3.05 -9.67 6.84
C THR A 162 -2.33 -8.98 7.99
N ALA A 163 -1.44 -8.05 7.69
CA ALA A 163 -0.58 -7.43 8.68
C ALA A 163 -1.38 -6.89 9.87
N ASP A 164 -2.47 -6.16 9.63
CA ASP A 164 -3.24 -5.55 10.71
C ASP A 164 -4.01 -6.57 11.56
N ALA A 165 -4.58 -7.61 10.95
CA ALA A 165 -5.25 -8.68 11.71
C ALA A 165 -4.27 -9.45 12.60
N THR A 166 -3.06 -9.76 12.11
CA THR A 166 -2.01 -10.40 12.91
C THR A 166 -1.44 -9.47 13.98
N ASN A 167 -1.40 -8.17 13.73
CA ASN A 167 -0.97 -7.17 14.70
C ASN A 167 -1.95 -7.07 15.89
N ILE A 168 -3.27 -7.28 15.67
CA ILE A 168 -4.23 -7.41 16.78
C ILE A 168 -3.94 -8.64 17.63
N ILE A 169 -3.58 -9.77 16.99
CA ILE A 169 -3.19 -10.97 17.72
C ILE A 169 -1.97 -10.67 18.61
N GLN A 170 -0.96 -9.97 18.07
CA GLN A 170 0.22 -9.53 18.83
C GLN A 170 -0.17 -8.59 19.99
N ALA A 171 -0.98 -7.56 19.72
CA ALA A 171 -1.44 -6.61 20.73
C ALA A 171 -2.29 -7.29 21.84
N SER A 172 -2.91 -8.42 21.55
CA SER A 172 -3.68 -9.22 22.50
C SER A 172 -2.82 -10.16 23.34
N SER A 173 -1.52 -10.31 23.02
CA SER A 173 -0.60 -11.22 23.71
C SER A 173 -0.30 -10.81 25.16
N ALA A 174 0.38 -11.69 25.89
CA ALA A 174 0.78 -11.46 27.29
C ALA A 174 1.71 -10.25 27.47
N ALA A 175 2.45 -9.84 26.43
CA ALA A 175 3.32 -8.66 26.47
C ALA A 175 2.56 -7.32 26.48
N PHE A 176 1.27 -7.31 26.11
CA PHE A 176 0.43 -6.11 26.01
C PHE A 176 -0.85 -6.25 26.83
N TYR A 177 -2.00 -6.52 26.17
CA TYR A 177 -3.29 -6.59 26.89
C TYR A 177 -3.53 -7.89 27.64
N ASN A 178 -2.83 -8.96 27.31
CA ASN A 178 -3.02 -10.29 27.87
C ASN A 178 -4.48 -10.79 27.79
N PHE A 179 -5.11 -10.64 26.63
CA PHE A 179 -6.44 -11.19 26.41
C PHE A 179 -6.39 -12.72 26.27
N ASP A 180 -7.29 -13.43 26.95
CA ASP A 180 -7.41 -14.90 26.82
C ASP A 180 -8.14 -15.28 25.53
N LEU A 181 -7.47 -15.08 24.38
CA LEU A 181 -7.97 -15.43 23.07
C LEU A 181 -7.43 -16.79 22.63
N LYS A 182 -8.30 -17.64 22.10
CA LYS A 182 -7.93 -18.99 21.66
C LYS A 182 -7.40 -18.97 20.22
N PRO A 183 -6.58 -19.96 19.80
CA PRO A 183 -6.07 -20.05 18.44
C PRO A 183 -7.13 -19.99 17.33
N GLY A 184 -8.35 -20.49 17.61
CA GLY A 184 -9.49 -20.41 16.69
C GLY A 184 -9.89 -18.96 16.37
N PHE A 185 -9.82 -18.06 17.33
CA PHE A 185 -10.06 -16.62 17.10
C PHE A 185 -9.01 -16.05 16.11
N TYR A 186 -7.73 -16.43 16.28
CA TYR A 186 -6.63 -15.95 15.42
C TYR A 186 -6.84 -16.35 13.96
N VAL A 187 -7.22 -17.61 13.73
CA VAL A 187 -7.54 -18.09 12.37
C VAL A 187 -8.76 -17.36 11.80
N MET A 188 -9.81 -17.19 12.60
CA MET A 188 -11.05 -16.58 12.12
C MET A 188 -10.86 -15.10 11.76
N ILE A 189 -10.16 -14.31 12.58
CA ILE A 189 -9.99 -12.87 12.31
C ILE A 189 -9.18 -12.62 11.04
N VAL A 190 -8.12 -13.41 10.80
CA VAL A 190 -7.29 -13.30 9.58
C VAL A 190 -8.10 -13.69 8.35
N LEU A 191 -8.86 -14.79 8.39
CA LEU A 191 -9.74 -15.20 7.28
C LEU A 191 -10.84 -14.17 7.01
N CYS A 192 -11.47 -13.64 8.07
CA CYS A 192 -12.53 -12.63 7.92
C CYS A 192 -12.01 -11.37 7.24
N ALA A 193 -10.87 -10.84 7.68
CA ALA A 193 -10.27 -9.64 7.11
C ALA A 193 -10.03 -9.80 5.61
N GLN A 194 -9.33 -10.86 5.21
CA GLN A 194 -8.92 -11.06 3.82
C GLN A 194 -10.08 -11.40 2.89
N LEU A 195 -10.92 -12.36 3.28
CA LEU A 195 -11.99 -12.82 2.38
C LEU A 195 -13.11 -11.81 2.23
N LEU A 196 -13.38 -10.94 3.22
CA LEU A 196 -14.28 -9.79 3.04
C LEU A 196 -13.73 -8.83 1.98
N GLY A 197 -12.42 -8.49 2.07
CA GLY A 197 -11.77 -7.64 1.08
C GLY A 197 -11.84 -8.23 -0.34
N PHE A 198 -11.59 -9.53 -0.49
CA PHE A 198 -11.73 -10.24 -1.76
C PHE A 198 -13.17 -10.17 -2.32
N GLY A 199 -14.17 -10.39 -1.48
CA GLY A 199 -15.57 -10.29 -1.87
C GLY A 199 -15.95 -8.89 -2.35
N VAL A 200 -15.54 -7.85 -1.60
CA VAL A 200 -15.82 -6.44 -1.94
C VAL A 200 -15.10 -6.02 -3.21
N ALA A 201 -13.83 -6.43 -3.40
CA ALA A 201 -13.07 -6.17 -4.62
C ALA A 201 -13.78 -6.70 -5.88
N GLY A 202 -14.26 -7.94 -5.81
CA GLY A 202 -14.98 -8.54 -6.93
C GLY A 202 -16.30 -7.86 -7.28
N LEU A 203 -17.05 -7.40 -6.28
CA LEU A 203 -18.27 -6.62 -6.50
C LEU A 203 -17.97 -5.23 -7.12
N THR A 204 -16.84 -4.64 -6.78
CA THR A 204 -16.44 -3.30 -7.27
C THR A 204 -15.60 -3.34 -8.55
N ALA A 205 -15.23 -4.52 -9.05
CA ALA A 205 -14.44 -4.69 -10.27
C ALA A 205 -14.99 -3.96 -11.52
N PRO A 206 -16.32 -3.86 -11.77
CA PRO A 206 -16.85 -3.10 -12.89
C PRO A 206 -16.52 -1.59 -12.85
N TRP A 207 -16.25 -1.05 -11.68
CA TRP A 207 -15.88 0.36 -11.48
C TRP A 207 -14.39 0.61 -11.37
N LEU A 208 -13.61 -0.37 -10.90
CA LEU A 208 -12.18 -0.21 -10.62
C LEU A 208 -11.27 -0.91 -11.63
N VAL A 209 -11.70 -2.03 -12.21
CA VAL A 209 -10.86 -2.87 -13.09
C VAL A 209 -11.19 -2.62 -14.57
N GLU A 210 -12.47 -2.62 -14.93
CA GLU A 210 -12.89 -2.53 -16.34
C GLU A 210 -12.64 -1.14 -16.99
N PRO A 211 -12.79 0.03 -16.30
CA PRO A 211 -12.60 1.30 -16.93
C PRO A 211 -11.15 1.54 -17.39
N ALA A 212 -10.99 2.01 -18.63
CA ALA A 212 -9.69 2.30 -19.22
C ALA A 212 -8.93 3.42 -18.49
N ARG A 213 -9.67 4.43 -17.96
CA ARG A 213 -9.10 5.60 -17.27
C ARG A 213 -8.40 5.23 -15.95
N ILE A 214 -8.74 4.10 -15.35
CA ILE A 214 -8.11 3.61 -14.12
C ILE A 214 -6.98 2.68 -14.53
N ILE A 215 -5.80 3.26 -14.75
CA ILE A 215 -4.66 2.58 -15.38
C ILE A 215 -3.84 1.71 -14.41
N TRP A 216 -3.93 1.96 -13.11
CA TRP A 216 -3.15 1.26 -12.07
C TRP A 216 -1.65 1.25 -12.35
N PRO A 217 -0.94 2.38 -12.18
CA PRO A 217 0.46 2.52 -12.60
C PRO A 217 1.39 1.48 -11.97
N GLY A 218 1.12 1.04 -10.73
CA GLY A 218 1.88 -0.03 -10.07
C GLY A 218 1.79 -1.36 -10.80
N VAL A 219 0.64 -1.68 -11.40
CA VAL A 219 0.44 -2.92 -12.19
C VAL A 219 1.24 -2.91 -13.48
N LEU A 220 1.51 -1.73 -14.05
CA LEU A 220 2.26 -1.62 -15.29
C LEU A 220 3.72 -2.07 -15.14
N SER A 221 4.32 -1.97 -13.96
CA SER A 221 5.66 -2.50 -13.71
C SER A 221 5.69 -4.03 -13.77
N ASN A 222 4.70 -4.71 -13.19
CA ASN A 222 4.58 -6.16 -13.29
C ASN A 222 4.31 -6.60 -14.74
N CYS A 223 3.44 -5.89 -15.47
CA CYS A 223 3.24 -6.15 -16.90
C CYS A 223 4.54 -6.01 -17.70
N ALA A 224 5.31 -4.94 -17.43
CA ALA A 224 6.59 -4.71 -18.10
C ALA A 224 7.60 -5.81 -17.82
N MET A 225 7.64 -6.30 -16.58
CA MET A 225 8.53 -7.37 -16.16
C MET A 225 8.15 -8.70 -16.82
N LEU A 226 6.88 -9.10 -16.71
CA LEU A 226 6.35 -10.32 -17.31
C LEU A 226 6.57 -10.33 -18.84
N GLU A 227 6.26 -9.22 -19.52
CA GLU A 227 6.50 -9.09 -20.95
C GLU A 227 8.00 -9.19 -21.29
N THR A 228 8.88 -8.60 -20.49
CA THR A 228 10.33 -8.66 -20.70
C THR A 228 10.88 -10.08 -20.57
N LEU A 229 10.35 -10.89 -19.66
CA LEU A 229 10.78 -12.27 -19.43
C LEU A 229 10.26 -13.23 -20.51
N HIS A 230 9.05 -13.01 -21.03
CA HIS A 230 8.39 -13.92 -21.98
C HIS A 230 8.50 -13.49 -23.45
N SER A 231 8.75 -12.20 -23.73
CA SER A 231 8.82 -11.72 -25.12
C SER A 231 10.08 -12.18 -25.82
N ARG A 232 9.89 -12.83 -26.97
CA ARG A 232 11.00 -13.20 -27.85
C ARG A 232 11.60 -12.00 -28.58
N ALA A 233 10.81 -10.95 -28.76
CA ALA A 233 11.20 -9.74 -29.48
C ALA A 233 11.92 -8.71 -28.62
N ASN A 234 12.76 -9.11 -27.70
CA ASN A 234 13.53 -8.26 -26.78
C ASN A 234 14.02 -6.95 -27.46
N THR A 235 13.08 -6.02 -27.66
CA THR A 235 13.23 -4.87 -28.54
C THR A 235 14.17 -3.82 -27.95
N ILE A 236 15.04 -3.27 -28.81
CA ILE A 236 15.92 -2.15 -28.48
C ILE A 236 15.13 -0.86 -28.69
N ALA A 237 15.26 0.14 -27.80
CA ALA A 237 14.69 1.46 -28.04
C ALA A 237 15.49 2.20 -29.13
N ASP A 238 14.81 3.05 -29.91
CA ASP A 238 15.45 3.84 -30.95
C ASP A 238 16.59 4.68 -30.36
N GLY A 239 17.75 4.63 -30.99
CA GLY A 239 19.00 5.26 -30.54
C GLY A 239 19.72 4.58 -29.36
N TRP A 240 19.18 3.51 -28.77
CA TRP A 240 19.78 2.76 -27.68
C TRP A 240 20.14 1.34 -28.06
N ARG A 241 21.32 0.87 -27.63
CA ARG A 241 21.86 -0.45 -28.05
C ARG A 241 21.55 -1.60 -27.11
N ILE A 242 20.81 -1.32 -26.00
CA ILE A 242 20.57 -2.28 -24.92
C ILE A 242 19.13 -2.78 -24.98
N SER A 243 18.94 -4.10 -24.92
CA SER A 243 17.61 -4.70 -24.81
C SER A 243 17.03 -4.55 -23.41
N ARG A 244 15.69 -4.66 -23.27
CA ARG A 244 14.99 -4.56 -21.97
C ARG A 244 15.56 -5.51 -20.93
N LEU A 245 15.76 -6.79 -21.27
CA LEU A 245 16.30 -7.79 -20.35
C LEU A 245 17.74 -7.46 -19.91
N ARG A 246 18.62 -7.05 -20.83
CA ARG A 246 19.99 -6.65 -20.47
C ARG A 246 19.98 -5.41 -19.59
N PHE A 247 19.14 -4.42 -19.89
CA PHE A 247 18.99 -3.23 -19.08
C PHE A 247 18.53 -3.59 -17.66
N PHE A 248 17.50 -4.44 -17.54
CA PHE A 248 17.03 -4.94 -16.25
C PHE A 248 18.16 -5.58 -15.44
N LEU A 249 18.91 -6.52 -16.02
CA LEU A 249 19.98 -7.23 -15.34
C LEU A 249 21.11 -6.28 -14.89
N PHE A 250 21.51 -5.32 -15.73
CA PHE A 250 22.55 -4.34 -15.36
C PHE A 250 22.10 -3.42 -14.22
N VAL A 251 20.87 -2.92 -14.28
CA VAL A 251 20.34 -2.04 -13.23
C VAL A 251 20.15 -2.80 -11.93
N THR A 252 19.63 -4.04 -12.00
CA THR A 252 19.48 -4.90 -10.81
C THR A 252 20.82 -5.17 -10.16
N ALA A 253 21.85 -5.54 -10.94
CA ALA A 253 23.18 -5.77 -10.42
C ALA A 253 23.80 -4.50 -9.83
N GLY A 254 23.62 -3.35 -10.50
CA GLY A 254 24.06 -2.05 -9.99
C GLY A 254 23.36 -1.67 -8.68
N GLY A 255 22.05 -1.80 -8.61
CA GLY A 255 21.25 -1.54 -7.40
C GLY A 255 21.61 -2.49 -6.25
N PHE A 256 21.80 -3.79 -6.57
CA PHE A 256 22.27 -4.79 -5.61
C PHE A 256 23.61 -4.40 -4.97
N VAL A 257 24.62 -4.05 -5.78
CA VAL A 257 25.94 -3.65 -5.26
C VAL A 257 25.86 -2.31 -4.53
N TRP A 258 25.11 -1.36 -5.07
CA TRP A 258 24.99 -0.02 -4.47
C TRP A 258 24.40 -0.06 -3.06
N TYR A 259 23.38 -0.87 -2.83
CA TYR A 259 22.70 -0.88 -1.53
C TYR A 259 23.57 -1.34 -0.36
N PHE A 260 24.66 -2.08 -0.59
CA PHE A 260 25.62 -2.39 0.46
C PHE A 260 26.27 -1.14 1.08
N PHE A 261 26.35 -0.03 0.34
CA PHE A 261 26.85 1.23 0.88
C PHE A 261 25.83 1.84 1.86
N PRO A 262 24.66 2.34 1.45
CA PRO A 262 23.72 3.00 2.36
C PRO A 262 23.11 2.02 3.38
N GLY A 263 22.94 0.75 3.04
CA GLY A 263 22.31 -0.25 3.91
C GLY A 263 23.23 -0.88 4.96
N LEU A 264 24.59 -0.80 4.79
CA LEU A 264 25.52 -1.49 5.67
C LEU A 264 26.81 -0.72 5.92
N MET A 265 27.54 -0.33 4.87
CA MET A 265 28.91 0.16 4.96
C MET A 265 29.00 1.64 5.28
N PHE A 266 28.02 2.43 4.83
CA PHE A 266 28.00 3.90 4.94
C PHE A 266 26.55 4.40 5.13
N THR A 267 25.98 4.12 6.28
CA THR A 267 24.56 4.40 6.58
C THR A 267 24.21 5.88 6.61
N ALA A 268 25.20 6.78 6.79
CA ALA A 268 25.00 8.21 6.63
C ALA A 268 24.56 8.65 5.22
N LEU A 269 24.68 7.79 4.19
CA LEU A 269 24.10 8.04 2.87
C LEU A 269 22.56 7.88 2.88
N SER A 270 22.02 7.01 3.73
CA SER A 270 20.57 6.92 3.98
C SER A 270 20.08 8.13 4.76
N TYR A 271 20.77 8.45 5.86
CA TYR A 271 20.48 9.57 6.75
C TYR A 271 21.32 10.80 6.38
N PHE A 272 21.20 11.30 5.13
CA PHE A 272 22.06 12.36 4.62
C PHE A 272 21.68 13.75 5.17
N THR A 273 21.81 13.91 6.49
CA THR A 273 21.51 15.13 7.26
C THR A 273 22.76 15.96 7.52
N TRP A 274 23.54 16.25 6.49
CA TRP A 274 24.85 16.91 6.59
C TRP A 274 24.82 18.25 7.36
N VAL A 275 23.70 18.96 7.37
CA VAL A 275 23.55 20.21 8.14
C VAL A 275 23.59 19.90 9.64
N CYS A 276 23.00 18.79 10.09
CA CYS A 276 23.07 18.34 11.48
C CYS A 276 24.49 17.93 11.88
N TRP A 277 25.27 17.39 10.95
CA TRP A 277 26.67 17.00 11.24
C TRP A 277 27.59 18.21 11.49
N ILE A 278 27.27 19.36 10.88
CA ILE A 278 28.00 20.62 11.13
C ILE A 278 27.65 21.20 12.51
N ALA A 279 26.38 21.08 12.93
CA ALA A 279 25.88 21.62 14.20
C ALA A 279 25.17 20.55 15.05
N PRO A 280 25.86 19.48 15.50
CA PRO A 280 25.23 18.30 16.07
C PRO A 280 24.50 18.54 17.40
N LYS A 281 24.89 19.56 18.16
CA LYS A 281 24.27 19.90 19.45
C LYS A 281 23.23 21.02 19.36
N ASN A 282 23.03 21.62 18.18
CA ASN A 282 22.04 22.69 18.01
C ASN A 282 20.65 22.09 17.85
N VAL A 283 19.80 22.22 18.85
CA VAL A 283 18.44 21.62 18.89
C VAL A 283 17.60 22.09 17.72
N ILE A 284 17.57 23.40 17.39
CA ILE A 284 16.74 23.93 16.29
C ILE A 284 17.18 23.38 14.94
N VAL A 285 18.52 23.36 14.68
CA VAL A 285 19.06 22.81 13.43
C VAL A 285 18.68 21.34 13.28
N ASN A 286 18.80 20.56 14.34
CA ASN A 286 18.48 19.14 14.31
C ASN A 286 16.97 18.91 14.19
N GLN A 287 16.12 19.70 14.83
CA GLN A 287 14.66 19.62 14.68
C GLN A 287 14.20 19.98 13.25
N LEU A 288 14.86 20.90 12.56
CA LEU A 288 14.49 21.27 11.20
C LEU A 288 15.10 20.34 10.13
N PHE A 289 16.39 19.99 10.26
CA PHE A 289 17.14 19.27 9.23
C PHE A 289 17.34 17.78 9.53
N GLY A 290 17.06 17.32 10.75
CA GLY A 290 17.18 15.93 11.15
C GLY A 290 16.20 14.99 10.46
N MET A 291 16.55 13.74 10.38
CA MET A 291 15.74 12.69 9.74
C MET A 291 15.17 11.67 10.72
N GLN A 292 15.64 11.64 11.96
CA GLN A 292 15.15 10.69 12.97
C GLN A 292 13.97 11.26 13.75
N THR A 293 14.14 12.45 14.29
CA THR A 293 13.12 13.16 15.06
C THR A 293 12.85 14.58 14.56
N GLY A 294 13.55 15.01 13.49
CA GLY A 294 13.39 16.29 12.84
C GLY A 294 12.56 16.25 11.56
N LEU A 295 12.33 17.41 10.94
CA LEU A 295 11.46 17.59 9.77
C LEU A 295 12.12 17.24 8.43
N GLY A 296 13.41 16.93 8.40
CA GLY A 296 14.12 16.51 7.21
C GLY A 296 14.19 17.58 6.10
N LEU A 297 14.46 18.84 6.43
CA LEU A 297 14.67 19.94 5.45
C LEU A 297 15.94 19.75 4.60
N SER A 298 16.40 18.52 4.42
CA SER A 298 17.52 18.15 3.56
C SER A 298 16.99 17.59 2.23
N PRO A 299 17.56 17.98 1.08
CA PRO A 299 16.90 17.72 -0.20
C PRO A 299 17.02 16.27 -0.71
N ILE A 300 18.02 15.51 -0.30
CA ILE A 300 18.42 14.26 -0.96
C ILE A 300 18.85 13.18 0.03
N THR A 301 18.45 11.93 -0.23
CA THR A 301 19.10 10.71 0.23
C THR A 301 19.67 9.92 -0.95
N PHE A 302 20.70 9.10 -0.71
CA PHE A 302 21.31 8.23 -1.72
C PHE A 302 20.86 6.77 -1.58
N ASP A 303 19.87 6.53 -0.73
CA ASP A 303 19.30 5.22 -0.46
C ASP A 303 17.97 5.05 -1.19
N TRP A 304 17.91 4.09 -2.10
CA TRP A 304 16.69 3.80 -2.85
C TRP A 304 15.53 3.37 -1.92
N SER A 305 15.82 2.69 -0.81
CA SER A 305 14.80 2.32 0.17
C SER A 305 14.12 3.55 0.80
N GLN A 306 14.88 4.63 1.02
CA GLN A 306 14.35 5.89 1.54
C GLN A 306 13.66 6.72 0.46
N ILE A 307 14.15 6.67 -0.77
CA ILE A 307 13.54 7.35 -1.92
C ILE A 307 12.18 6.72 -2.25
N ALA A 308 12.11 5.39 -2.29
CA ALA A 308 10.90 4.64 -2.60
C ALA A 308 10.04 4.31 -1.36
N TYR A 309 10.30 4.96 -0.22
CA TYR A 309 9.69 4.62 1.08
C TYR A 309 8.15 4.62 1.06
N ASN A 310 7.55 5.64 0.45
CA ASN A 310 6.09 5.73 0.36
C ASN A 310 5.54 4.90 -0.80
N THR A 311 6.08 5.13 -1.98
CA THR A 311 5.77 4.42 -3.23
C THR A 311 6.95 4.60 -4.18
N ASN A 312 7.07 3.72 -5.19
CA ASN A 312 8.09 3.89 -6.21
C ASN A 312 7.85 5.18 -7.03
N PRO A 313 8.76 6.16 -7.02
CA PRO A 313 8.56 7.46 -7.67
C PRO A 313 8.43 7.37 -9.20
N LEU A 314 8.96 6.32 -9.82
CA LEU A 314 8.90 6.12 -11.27
C LEU A 314 7.51 5.71 -11.77
N LEU A 315 6.64 5.26 -10.87
CA LEU A 315 5.29 4.77 -11.20
C LEU A 315 4.23 5.86 -11.06
N SER A 316 4.39 6.81 -10.14
CA SER A 316 3.38 7.85 -9.89
C SER A 316 3.41 8.94 -10.96
N PRO A 317 2.26 9.40 -11.48
CA PRO A 317 2.20 10.54 -12.39
C PRO A 317 2.78 11.82 -11.75
N SER A 318 3.49 12.66 -12.53
CA SER A 318 4.15 13.87 -11.99
C SER A 318 3.19 14.85 -11.34
N TRP A 319 1.98 15.02 -11.88
CA TRP A 319 0.99 15.92 -11.27
C TRP A 319 0.53 15.40 -9.89
N ALA A 320 0.43 14.09 -9.71
CA ALA A 320 0.09 13.48 -8.43
C ALA A 320 1.24 13.68 -7.42
N ALA A 321 2.47 13.44 -7.85
CA ALA A 321 3.65 13.66 -7.02
C ALA A 321 3.79 15.12 -6.55
N LEU A 322 3.49 16.08 -7.42
CA LEU A 322 3.50 17.51 -7.06
C LEU A 322 2.42 17.87 -6.04
N ASN A 323 1.23 17.26 -6.10
CA ASN A 323 0.20 17.45 -5.07
C ASN A 323 0.64 16.92 -3.72
N VAL A 324 1.20 15.69 -3.67
CA VAL A 324 1.72 15.08 -2.44
C VAL A 324 2.84 15.93 -1.84
N PHE A 325 3.84 16.29 -2.64
CA PHE A 325 4.97 17.08 -2.16
C PHE A 325 4.58 18.50 -1.76
N GLY A 326 3.67 19.12 -2.51
CA GLY A 326 3.12 20.44 -2.16
C GLY A 326 2.37 20.40 -0.82
N GLY A 327 1.56 19.38 -0.59
CA GLY A 327 0.91 19.12 0.69
C GLY A 327 1.92 18.94 1.81
N PHE A 328 2.94 18.09 1.60
CA PHE A 328 4.01 17.89 2.56
C PHE A 328 4.72 19.20 2.93
N ALA A 329 5.18 19.96 1.94
CA ALA A 329 5.92 21.20 2.17
C ALA A 329 5.12 22.23 3.00
N VAL A 330 3.83 22.41 2.68
CA VAL A 330 2.95 23.31 3.43
C VAL A 330 2.69 22.81 4.85
N PHE A 331 2.33 21.55 5.00
CA PHE A 331 1.88 21.03 6.29
C PHE A 331 3.04 20.76 7.24
N TYR A 332 4.14 20.16 6.78
CA TYR A 332 5.23 19.76 7.66
C TYR A 332 6.37 20.78 7.74
N TRP A 333 6.62 21.56 6.70
CA TRP A 333 7.67 22.57 6.77
C TRP A 333 7.20 23.96 7.20
N ILE A 334 5.87 24.22 7.16
CA ILE A 334 5.31 25.52 7.60
C ILE A 334 4.41 25.35 8.81
N VAL A 335 3.36 24.51 8.72
CA VAL A 335 2.32 24.43 9.76
C VAL A 335 2.84 23.72 11.03
N VAL A 336 3.51 22.58 10.90
CA VAL A 336 4.03 21.82 12.05
C VAL A 336 5.04 22.62 12.88
N PRO A 337 6.03 23.33 12.33
CA PRO A 337 6.87 24.23 13.12
C PRO A 337 6.09 25.28 13.90
N VAL A 338 5.06 25.87 13.31
CA VAL A 338 4.22 26.84 14.01
C VAL A 338 3.49 26.18 15.20
N ILE A 339 2.90 25.00 15.01
CA ILE A 339 2.26 24.22 16.08
C ILE A 339 3.26 23.93 17.19
N TYR A 340 4.44 23.45 16.85
CA TYR A 340 5.45 23.01 17.80
C TYR A 340 6.05 24.18 18.60
N TYR A 341 6.57 25.21 17.95
CA TYR A 341 7.20 26.35 18.64
C TYR A 341 6.20 27.28 19.35
N LYS A 342 4.90 27.22 18.99
CA LYS A 342 3.83 27.86 19.76
C LYS A 342 3.29 26.98 20.88
N ASN A 343 3.86 25.79 21.08
CA ASN A 343 3.47 24.83 22.11
C ASN A 343 1.97 24.48 22.08
N VAL A 344 1.41 24.36 20.88
CA VAL A 344 0.02 23.91 20.72
C VAL A 344 -0.07 22.46 21.19
N TRP A 345 -1.10 22.10 21.97
CA TRP A 345 -1.29 20.78 22.56
C TRP A 345 -0.14 20.28 23.44
N PHE A 346 0.69 21.18 23.99
CA PHE A 346 1.87 20.88 24.80
C PHE A 346 2.97 20.12 24.07
N THR A 347 2.99 20.17 22.74
CA THR A 347 3.91 19.38 21.91
C THR A 347 5.37 19.77 22.03
N ALA A 348 5.68 21.00 22.45
CA ALA A 348 7.06 21.49 22.58
C ALA A 348 7.87 20.81 23.72
N TYR A 349 7.19 20.07 24.60
CA TYR A 349 7.84 19.27 25.66
C TYR A 349 8.21 17.86 25.19
N LEU A 350 7.81 17.48 23.99
CA LEU A 350 7.98 16.15 23.38
C LEU A 350 8.91 16.26 22.17
N PRO A 351 9.43 15.14 21.65
CA PRO A 351 10.11 15.14 20.36
C PRO A 351 9.19 15.67 19.25
N LEU A 352 9.77 16.44 18.31
CA LEU A 352 8.98 17.05 17.23
C LEU A 352 8.31 16.01 16.35
N MET A 353 9.08 14.98 15.96
CA MET A 353 8.61 13.86 15.16
C MET A 353 8.72 12.58 16.00
N THR A 354 7.59 12.00 16.31
CA THR A 354 7.48 10.73 17.05
C THR A 354 6.11 10.11 16.81
N SER A 355 6.04 8.78 16.82
CA SER A 355 4.79 7.99 16.83
C SER A 355 4.41 7.48 18.21
N ASP A 356 5.21 7.79 19.23
CA ASP A 356 4.94 7.35 20.60
C ASP A 356 3.91 8.22 21.30
N VAL A 357 3.28 7.63 22.31
CA VAL A 357 2.35 8.30 23.21
C VAL A 357 3.05 8.55 24.53
N TYR A 358 2.90 9.75 25.07
CA TYR A 358 3.59 10.21 26.28
C TYR A 358 2.61 10.55 27.40
N ASP A 359 3.09 10.44 28.63
CA ASP A 359 2.38 10.97 29.80
C ASP A 359 2.79 12.44 30.04
N ARG A 360 2.21 13.06 31.05
CA ARG A 360 2.48 14.44 31.45
C ARG A 360 3.90 14.70 31.96
N THR A 361 4.68 13.66 32.23
CA THR A 361 6.09 13.78 32.65
C THR A 361 7.04 13.69 31.46
N GLY A 362 6.51 13.45 30.25
CA GLY A 362 7.29 13.22 29.04
C GLY A 362 7.86 11.80 28.93
N ALA A 363 7.46 10.90 29.81
CA ALA A 363 7.78 9.48 29.72
C ALA A 363 6.77 8.75 28.81
N ALA A 364 7.14 7.57 28.30
CA ALA A 364 6.22 6.72 27.56
C ALA A 364 4.96 6.41 28.38
N TYR A 365 3.79 6.47 27.74
CA TYR A 365 2.50 6.30 28.43
C TYR A 365 2.34 4.87 28.95
N ASP A 366 2.25 4.73 30.27
CA ASP A 366 2.08 3.43 30.95
C ASP A 366 0.61 3.05 31.02
N THR A 367 0.17 2.21 30.11
CA THR A 367 -1.21 1.76 29.99
C THR A 367 -1.63 0.82 31.12
N ALA A 368 -0.69 0.09 31.73
CA ALA A 368 -0.98 -0.81 32.83
C ALA A 368 -1.58 -0.08 34.06
N ARG A 369 -1.28 1.22 34.20
CA ARG A 369 -1.84 2.08 35.28
C ARG A 369 -3.30 2.44 35.09
N VAL A 370 -3.85 2.31 33.87
CA VAL A 370 -5.21 2.77 33.53
C VAL A 370 -6.14 1.66 33.08
N ILE A 371 -5.64 0.42 33.03
CA ILE A 371 -6.44 -0.76 32.67
C ILE A 371 -6.96 -1.45 33.92
N SER A 372 -8.28 -1.70 33.96
CA SER A 372 -8.90 -2.51 35.00
C SER A 372 -8.66 -4.01 34.79
N SER A 373 -8.89 -4.82 35.81
CA SER A 373 -8.82 -6.29 35.73
C SER A 373 -9.79 -6.90 34.70
N SER A 374 -10.81 -6.15 34.27
CA SER A 374 -11.74 -6.56 33.22
C SER A 374 -11.29 -6.12 31.80
N ASN A 375 -10.05 -5.67 31.65
CA ASN A 375 -9.50 -5.16 30.37
C ASN A 375 -10.33 -4.01 29.77
N THR A 376 -10.79 -3.10 30.63
CA THR A 376 -11.48 -1.86 30.28
C THR A 376 -10.82 -0.70 30.99
N LEU A 377 -11.15 0.54 30.59
CA LEU A 377 -10.60 1.74 31.23
C LEU A 377 -11.01 1.84 32.71
N ASP A 378 -10.03 2.00 33.60
CA ASP A 378 -10.22 2.46 34.94
C ASP A 378 -10.20 4.01 34.96
N VAL A 379 -11.40 4.61 35.08
CA VAL A 379 -11.57 6.06 35.02
C VAL A 379 -10.91 6.78 36.20
N GLU A 380 -10.90 6.18 37.37
CA GLU A 380 -10.30 6.78 38.58
C GLU A 380 -8.76 6.75 38.50
N ALA A 381 -8.19 5.64 37.99
CA ALA A 381 -6.78 5.54 37.75
C ALA A 381 -6.32 6.51 36.64
N TYR A 382 -7.10 6.62 35.56
CA TYR A 382 -6.87 7.58 34.48
C TYR A 382 -6.86 9.03 34.97
N ARG A 383 -7.84 9.40 35.85
CA ARG A 383 -7.90 10.74 36.47
C ARG A 383 -6.67 11.08 37.30
N LYS A 384 -6.08 10.09 37.96
CA LYS A 384 -4.91 10.26 38.83
C LYS A 384 -3.60 10.24 38.05
N TYR A 385 -3.56 9.59 36.90
CA TYR A 385 -2.34 9.39 36.16
C TYR A 385 -2.09 10.52 35.15
N SER A 386 -2.59 10.42 33.94
CA SER A 386 -2.32 11.37 32.84
C SER A 386 -3.24 11.16 31.64
N PRO A 387 -3.64 12.22 30.91
CA PRO A 387 -4.07 12.06 29.55
C PRO A 387 -2.89 11.66 28.65
N PRO A 388 -3.14 10.94 27.54
CA PRO A 388 -2.10 10.66 26.55
C PRO A 388 -1.77 11.92 25.75
N TYR A 389 -0.48 12.25 25.67
CA TYR A 389 0.05 13.36 24.85
C TYR A 389 0.75 12.82 23.62
N LEU A 390 0.58 13.50 22.48
CA LEU A 390 1.08 13.16 21.18
C LEU A 390 2.12 14.18 20.71
N GLY A 391 3.14 13.73 20.00
CA GLY A 391 4.07 14.63 19.31
C GLY A 391 3.36 15.49 18.26
N ALA A 392 3.99 16.62 17.86
CA ALA A 392 3.36 17.59 16.96
C ALA A 392 2.94 16.96 15.60
N THR A 393 3.83 16.19 14.99
CA THR A 393 3.55 15.51 13.72
C THR A 393 2.46 14.46 13.87
N PHE A 394 2.49 13.67 14.95
CA PHE A 394 1.53 12.60 15.20
C PHE A 394 0.12 13.13 15.48
N ALA A 395 -0.01 14.19 16.28
CA ALA A 395 -1.30 14.85 16.49
C ALA A 395 -1.84 15.47 15.18
N PHE A 396 -0.97 16.11 14.40
CA PHE A 396 -1.37 16.82 13.18
C PHE A 396 -1.77 15.85 12.05
N VAL A 397 -1.12 14.69 11.93
CA VAL A 397 -1.52 13.67 10.93
C VAL A 397 -2.93 13.16 11.13
N TYR A 398 -3.44 13.10 12.37
CA TYR A 398 -4.85 12.77 12.62
C TYR A 398 -5.79 13.82 12.03
N GLY A 399 -5.45 15.11 12.17
CA GLY A 399 -6.20 16.18 11.49
C GLY A 399 -6.21 16.03 9.97
N LEU A 400 -5.04 15.78 9.37
CA LEU A 400 -4.95 15.55 7.93
C LEU A 400 -5.71 14.29 7.48
N SER A 401 -5.74 13.25 8.31
CA SER A 401 -6.55 12.05 8.07
C SER A 401 -8.04 12.37 8.08
N PHE A 402 -8.53 13.17 9.03
CA PHE A 402 -9.93 13.64 9.04
C PHE A 402 -10.28 14.45 7.77
N ALA A 403 -9.37 15.31 7.31
CA ALA A 403 -9.54 16.05 6.07
C ALA A 403 -9.53 15.12 4.85
N SER A 404 -8.64 14.13 4.82
CA SER A 404 -8.57 13.15 3.73
C SER A 404 -9.87 12.38 3.57
N ILE A 405 -10.42 11.84 4.67
CA ILE A 405 -11.65 11.05 4.69
C ILE A 405 -12.80 11.77 3.99
N THR A 406 -13.02 13.03 4.30
CA THR A 406 -14.11 13.82 3.70
C THR A 406 -13.76 14.33 2.30
N SER A 407 -12.49 14.66 2.05
CA SER A 407 -12.07 15.17 0.75
C SER A 407 -12.10 14.11 -0.36
N VAL A 408 -11.84 12.83 -0.05
CA VAL A 408 -11.96 11.73 -1.02
C VAL A 408 -13.39 11.66 -1.54
N LEU A 409 -14.39 11.71 -0.68
CA LEU A 409 -15.81 11.65 -1.09
C LEU A 409 -16.23 12.88 -1.89
N SER A 410 -15.93 14.08 -1.40
CA SER A 410 -16.31 15.32 -2.09
C SER A 410 -15.56 15.49 -3.41
N HIS A 411 -14.28 15.14 -3.48
CA HIS A 411 -13.50 15.22 -4.73
C HIS A 411 -14.03 14.26 -5.80
N ILE A 412 -14.24 12.98 -5.45
CA ILE A 412 -14.77 11.98 -6.38
C ILE A 412 -16.21 12.36 -6.79
N GLY A 413 -17.03 12.81 -5.84
CA GLY A 413 -18.39 13.27 -6.12
C GLY A 413 -18.46 14.47 -7.08
N ILE A 414 -17.45 15.36 -7.07
CA ILE A 414 -17.41 16.54 -7.95
C ILE A 414 -16.83 16.21 -9.32
N TRP A 415 -15.69 15.50 -9.37
CA TRP A 415 -14.92 15.33 -10.59
C TRP A 415 -15.21 14.02 -11.34
N HIS A 416 -15.66 12.96 -10.65
CA HIS A 416 -15.84 11.63 -11.20
C HIS A 416 -17.27 11.08 -11.10
N ALA A 417 -18.23 11.86 -10.57
CA ALA A 417 -19.62 11.40 -10.40
C ALA A 417 -20.28 10.95 -11.71
N ARG A 418 -20.02 11.65 -12.81
CA ARG A 418 -20.59 11.29 -14.13
C ARG A 418 -20.00 9.96 -14.62
N ASP A 419 -18.69 9.76 -14.50
CA ASP A 419 -18.02 8.54 -14.92
C ASP A 419 -18.52 7.34 -14.10
N LEU A 420 -18.71 7.53 -12.79
CA LEU A 420 -19.31 6.52 -11.91
C LEU A 420 -20.75 6.18 -12.29
N TRP A 421 -21.55 7.20 -12.57
CA TRP A 421 -22.94 7.02 -12.98
C TRP A 421 -23.08 6.29 -14.31
N ASP A 422 -22.23 6.62 -15.28
CA ASP A 422 -22.20 5.93 -16.57
C ASP A 422 -21.71 4.48 -16.43
N ALA A 423 -20.74 4.24 -15.53
CA ALA A 423 -20.30 2.89 -15.18
C ALA A 423 -21.42 2.05 -14.54
N MET A 424 -22.19 2.65 -13.61
CA MET A 424 -23.35 1.97 -12.98
C MET A 424 -24.43 1.62 -14.01
N LYS A 425 -24.63 2.44 -15.03
CA LYS A 425 -25.59 2.19 -16.11
C LYS A 425 -25.07 1.27 -17.21
N GLY A 426 -23.86 0.74 -17.07
CA GLY A 426 -23.21 -0.12 -18.07
C GLY A 426 -22.88 0.60 -19.39
N ARG A 427 -22.79 1.95 -19.37
CA ARG A 427 -22.49 2.78 -20.53
C ARG A 427 -21.00 3.02 -20.75
N ASN A 428 -20.14 2.32 -20.00
CA ASN A 428 -18.69 2.44 -20.18
C ASN A 428 -18.29 2.04 -21.60
N ARG A 429 -17.58 2.91 -22.28
CA ARG A 429 -16.91 2.58 -23.53
C ARG A 429 -15.76 1.62 -23.19
N LEU A 430 -15.77 0.44 -23.81
CA LEU A 430 -14.76 -0.59 -23.60
C LEU A 430 -13.51 -0.30 -24.41
N ASP A 431 -12.36 -0.30 -23.75
CA ASP A 431 -11.08 -0.27 -24.45
C ASP A 431 -10.77 -1.62 -25.11
N ILE A 432 -9.64 -1.68 -25.84
CA ILE A 432 -9.19 -2.90 -26.50
C ILE A 432 -9.04 -4.08 -25.53
N HIS A 433 -8.48 -3.86 -24.34
CA HIS A 433 -8.24 -4.92 -23.36
C HIS A 433 -9.55 -5.50 -22.84
N ALA A 434 -10.52 -4.64 -22.50
CA ALA A 434 -11.85 -5.07 -22.06
C ALA A 434 -12.61 -5.81 -23.18
N ARG A 435 -12.47 -5.37 -24.45
CA ARG A 435 -13.07 -6.07 -25.59
C ARG A 435 -12.48 -7.46 -25.79
N LEU A 436 -11.15 -7.60 -25.74
CA LEU A 436 -10.46 -8.90 -25.88
C LEU A 436 -10.87 -9.88 -24.80
N VAL A 437 -10.86 -9.44 -23.52
CA VAL A 437 -11.26 -10.30 -22.40
C VAL A 437 -12.72 -10.72 -22.51
N ARG A 438 -13.63 -9.81 -22.90
CA ARG A 438 -15.06 -10.15 -23.04
C ARG A 438 -15.36 -11.05 -24.23
N ALA A 439 -14.59 -10.93 -25.31
CA ALA A 439 -14.77 -11.79 -26.49
C ALA A 439 -14.31 -13.22 -26.23
N SER A 440 -13.23 -13.40 -25.47
CA SER A 440 -12.58 -14.72 -25.32
C SER A 440 -12.98 -15.46 -24.04
N TYR A 441 -13.38 -14.72 -22.98
CA TYR A 441 -13.55 -15.35 -21.65
C TYR A 441 -14.89 -15.05 -21.00
N ARG A 442 -15.42 -16.05 -20.26
CA ARG A 442 -16.62 -15.89 -19.44
C ARG A 442 -16.31 -15.08 -18.19
N ARG A 443 -17.13 -14.08 -17.90
CA ARG A 443 -17.05 -13.30 -16.67
C ARG A 443 -17.28 -14.14 -15.43
N THR A 444 -16.68 -13.73 -14.31
CA THR A 444 -17.03 -14.25 -13.00
C THR A 444 -18.40 -13.71 -12.59
N PRO A 445 -19.36 -14.57 -12.21
CA PRO A 445 -20.67 -14.09 -11.76
C PRO A 445 -20.53 -13.29 -10.46
N TRP A 446 -21.24 -12.17 -10.36
CA TRP A 446 -21.21 -11.31 -9.16
C TRP A 446 -21.63 -12.05 -7.88
N TRP A 447 -22.52 -13.01 -7.98
CA TRP A 447 -23.02 -13.78 -6.84
C TRP A 447 -21.96 -14.68 -6.20
N TRP A 448 -20.88 -15.04 -6.90
CA TRP A 448 -19.74 -15.74 -6.28
C TRP A 448 -19.11 -14.89 -5.19
N TYR A 449 -18.85 -13.62 -5.48
CA TYR A 449 -18.28 -12.66 -4.52
C TYR A 449 -19.26 -12.31 -3.41
N ALA A 450 -20.53 -12.13 -3.75
CA ALA A 450 -21.59 -11.90 -2.77
C ALA A 450 -21.74 -13.07 -1.79
N SER A 451 -21.65 -14.30 -2.27
CA SER A 451 -21.70 -15.51 -1.42
C SER A 451 -20.54 -15.56 -0.43
N ILE A 452 -19.33 -15.17 -0.86
CA ILE A 452 -18.17 -15.06 0.06
C ILE A 452 -18.49 -14.04 1.17
N ILE A 453 -18.99 -12.86 0.83
CA ILE A 453 -19.32 -11.83 1.83
C ILE A 453 -20.34 -12.37 2.84
N VAL A 454 -21.41 -13.03 2.39
CA VAL A 454 -22.44 -13.58 3.28
C VAL A 454 -21.87 -14.65 4.21
N ILE A 455 -21.08 -15.59 3.68
CA ILE A 455 -20.44 -16.65 4.47
C ILE A 455 -19.50 -16.04 5.52
N ILE A 456 -18.66 -15.11 5.11
CA ILE A 456 -17.67 -14.50 5.99
C ILE A 456 -18.33 -13.56 7.02
N MET A 457 -19.43 -12.90 6.67
CA MET A 457 -20.23 -12.16 7.65
C MET A 457 -20.79 -13.09 8.74
N ALA A 458 -21.32 -14.24 8.36
CA ALA A 458 -21.78 -15.22 9.34
C ALA A 458 -20.64 -15.73 10.22
N MET A 459 -19.46 -15.95 9.64
CA MET A 459 -18.24 -16.33 10.38
C MET A 459 -17.79 -15.20 11.33
N SER A 460 -17.85 -13.94 10.91
CA SER A 460 -17.51 -12.78 11.73
C SER A 460 -18.47 -12.64 12.94
N ILE A 461 -19.77 -12.85 12.72
CA ILE A 461 -20.76 -12.88 13.80
C ILE A 461 -20.48 -14.01 14.78
N ALA A 462 -20.23 -15.22 14.27
CA ALA A 462 -19.86 -16.36 15.11
C ALA A 462 -18.59 -16.09 15.93
N MET A 463 -17.57 -15.47 15.30
CA MET A 463 -16.32 -15.10 15.97
C MET A 463 -16.56 -14.14 17.14
N VAL A 464 -17.32 -13.06 16.95
CA VAL A 464 -17.51 -12.07 18.01
C VAL A 464 -18.34 -12.59 19.16
N GLU A 465 -19.31 -13.48 18.91
CA GLU A 465 -20.16 -14.09 19.94
C GLU A 465 -19.42 -15.21 20.70
N VAL A 466 -18.79 -16.14 20.01
CA VAL A 466 -18.11 -17.29 20.62
C VAL A 466 -16.94 -16.87 21.49
N TYR A 467 -16.17 -15.87 21.07
CA TYR A 467 -15.00 -15.40 21.82
C TYR A 467 -15.28 -14.19 22.73
N HIS A 468 -16.55 -13.82 22.91
CA HIS A 468 -16.99 -12.76 23.83
C HIS A 468 -16.18 -11.46 23.70
N THR A 469 -15.92 -11.03 22.46
CA THR A 469 -15.03 -9.90 22.14
C THR A 469 -15.54 -8.54 22.59
N LYS A 470 -16.74 -8.46 23.16
CA LYS A 470 -17.47 -7.24 23.54
C LYS A 470 -17.86 -6.35 22.34
N LEU A 471 -17.63 -6.79 21.09
CA LEU A 471 -18.18 -6.17 19.89
C LEU A 471 -19.60 -6.69 19.69
N PRO A 472 -20.64 -5.84 19.71
CA PRO A 472 -22.01 -6.30 19.47
C PRO A 472 -22.22 -6.65 18.00
N VAL A 473 -23.16 -7.56 17.71
CA VAL A 473 -23.46 -8.03 16.33
C VAL A 473 -23.78 -6.88 15.39
N TYR A 474 -24.51 -5.86 15.84
CA TYR A 474 -24.77 -4.67 15.00
C TYR A 474 -23.49 -3.95 14.58
N GLY A 475 -22.43 -4.01 15.39
CA GLY A 475 -21.12 -3.44 15.06
C GLY A 475 -20.48 -4.12 13.85
N VAL A 476 -20.68 -5.44 13.69
CA VAL A 476 -20.19 -6.18 12.50
C VAL A 476 -20.89 -5.70 11.23
N PHE A 477 -22.21 -5.45 11.27
CA PHE A 477 -22.93 -4.87 10.13
C PHE A 477 -22.52 -3.43 9.83
N LEU A 478 -22.32 -2.61 10.87
CA LEU A 478 -21.87 -1.22 10.72
C LEU A 478 -20.46 -1.13 10.13
N ALA A 479 -19.59 -2.10 10.44
CA ALA A 479 -18.26 -2.16 9.88
C ALA A 479 -18.27 -2.21 8.34
N LEU A 480 -19.26 -2.86 7.72
CA LEU A 480 -19.38 -2.95 6.27
C LEU A 480 -19.83 -1.64 5.59
N ILE A 481 -20.34 -0.67 6.32
CA ILE A 481 -20.73 0.62 5.74
C ILE A 481 -19.49 1.34 5.20
N ILE A 482 -18.37 1.26 5.90
CA ILE A 482 -17.12 1.92 5.48
C ILE A 482 -16.64 1.39 4.12
N PRO A 483 -16.43 0.08 3.90
CA PRO A 483 -16.04 -0.42 2.59
C PRO A 483 -17.12 -0.18 1.52
N ALA A 484 -18.39 -0.22 1.84
CA ALA A 484 -19.46 0.07 0.88
C ALA A 484 -19.39 1.52 0.33
N VAL A 485 -18.97 2.47 1.16
CA VAL A 485 -18.86 3.90 0.79
C VAL A 485 -17.50 4.23 0.18
N TYR A 486 -16.41 3.71 0.75
CA TYR A 486 -15.05 4.18 0.45
C TYR A 486 -14.27 3.31 -0.53
N MET A 487 -14.66 2.05 -0.76
CA MET A 487 -13.90 1.14 -1.64
C MET A 487 -13.69 1.72 -3.04
N VAL A 488 -14.75 2.24 -3.66
CA VAL A 488 -14.66 2.79 -5.02
C VAL A 488 -13.91 4.13 -5.03
N PRO A 489 -14.20 5.11 -4.17
CA PRO A 489 -13.44 6.35 -4.08
C PRO A 489 -11.94 6.15 -3.84
N CYS A 490 -11.53 5.36 -2.86
CA CYS A 490 -10.13 5.08 -2.58
C CYS A 490 -9.45 4.33 -3.74
N GLY A 491 -10.13 3.32 -4.28
CA GLY A 491 -9.65 2.57 -5.44
C GLY A 491 -9.44 3.44 -6.69
N ILE A 492 -10.28 4.44 -6.94
CA ILE A 492 -10.10 5.39 -8.04
C ILE A 492 -8.84 6.25 -7.81
N VAL A 493 -8.68 6.80 -6.60
CA VAL A 493 -7.48 7.62 -6.30
C VAL A 493 -6.23 6.79 -6.50
N GLN A 494 -6.13 5.61 -5.90
CA GLN A 494 -4.96 4.76 -6.04
C GLN A 494 -4.75 4.26 -7.47
N GLY A 495 -5.82 3.87 -8.16
CA GLY A 495 -5.76 3.37 -9.53
C GLY A 495 -5.36 4.42 -10.57
N ILE A 496 -5.51 5.72 -10.28
CA ILE A 496 -5.06 6.81 -11.16
C ILE A 496 -3.68 7.34 -10.75
N THR A 497 -3.37 7.38 -9.46
CA THR A 497 -2.23 8.14 -8.93
C THR A 497 -1.10 7.28 -8.38
N ASN A 498 -1.35 6.00 -8.14
CA ASN A 498 -0.45 5.08 -7.42
C ASN A 498 -0.12 5.54 -5.98
N VAL A 499 -0.99 6.35 -5.38
CA VAL A 499 -0.88 6.80 -3.99
C VAL A 499 -2.05 6.20 -3.21
N ASP A 500 -1.73 5.53 -2.10
CA ASP A 500 -2.77 4.96 -1.24
C ASP A 500 -3.56 6.08 -0.54
N ALA A 501 -4.89 6.05 -0.72
CA ALA A 501 -5.81 7.01 -0.12
C ALA A 501 -6.58 6.41 1.08
N ASN A 502 -6.16 5.27 1.58
CA ASN A 502 -6.85 4.53 2.63
C ASN A 502 -6.45 5.01 4.04
N GLN A 503 -6.82 6.24 4.41
CA GLN A 503 -6.68 6.77 5.79
C GLN A 503 -7.92 6.46 6.66
N LEU A 504 -8.63 5.40 6.33
CA LEU A 504 -9.90 5.05 6.96
C LEU A 504 -9.74 4.42 8.34
N ASN A 505 -8.53 3.92 8.69
CA ASN A 505 -8.23 3.41 10.04
C ASN A 505 -8.59 4.44 11.11
N VAL A 506 -8.25 5.70 10.90
CA VAL A 506 -8.60 6.77 11.85
C VAL A 506 -10.11 6.96 11.93
N LEU A 507 -10.85 6.83 10.82
CA LEU A 507 -12.31 6.89 10.82
C LEU A 507 -12.93 5.74 11.63
N ALA A 508 -12.47 4.51 11.40
CA ALA A 508 -13.00 3.35 12.11
C ALA A 508 -12.67 3.39 13.60
N GLU A 509 -11.44 3.76 13.95
CA GLU A 509 -10.99 3.92 15.34
C GLU A 509 -11.79 5.03 16.05
N PHE A 510 -12.05 6.14 15.37
CA PHE A 510 -12.85 7.26 15.88
C PHE A 510 -14.31 6.84 16.08
N MET A 511 -14.95 6.24 15.09
CA MET A 511 -16.33 5.74 15.20
C MET A 511 -16.46 4.66 16.28
N GLY A 512 -15.59 3.65 16.21
CA GLY A 512 -15.57 2.55 17.17
C GLY A 512 -15.27 3.04 18.59
N GLY A 513 -14.42 4.05 18.75
CA GLY A 513 -14.11 4.64 20.05
C GLY A 513 -15.29 5.33 20.71
N TYR A 514 -16.19 5.99 19.96
CA TYR A 514 -17.44 6.51 20.49
C TYR A 514 -18.49 5.41 20.73
N MET A 515 -18.57 4.42 19.85
CA MET A 515 -19.59 3.37 19.93
C MET A 515 -19.27 2.29 20.98
N PHE A 516 -17.99 1.99 21.18
CA PHE A 516 -17.51 0.91 22.06
C PHE A 516 -16.55 1.45 23.13
N GLU A 517 -16.89 2.58 23.74
CA GLU A 517 -16.03 3.28 24.69
C GLU A 517 -15.48 2.36 25.78
N GLY A 518 -14.15 2.43 26.01
CA GLY A 518 -13.46 1.62 27.00
C GLY A 518 -13.27 0.14 26.64
N LYS A 519 -13.55 -0.27 25.39
CA LYS A 519 -13.43 -1.66 24.90
C LYS A 519 -12.42 -1.77 23.77
N PRO A 520 -11.13 -1.82 24.04
CA PRO A 520 -10.08 -1.76 23.00
C PRO A 520 -10.16 -2.92 21.99
N LEU A 521 -10.45 -4.15 22.44
CA LEU A 521 -10.59 -5.30 21.55
C LEU A 521 -11.74 -5.12 20.55
N ALA A 522 -12.90 -4.64 21.00
CA ALA A 522 -14.04 -4.38 20.13
C ALA A 522 -13.73 -3.30 19.08
N ASN A 523 -13.00 -2.24 19.46
CA ASN A 523 -12.56 -1.18 18.55
C ASN A 523 -11.58 -1.73 17.49
N MET A 524 -10.58 -2.52 17.91
CA MET A 524 -9.63 -3.14 17.00
C MET A 524 -10.30 -4.07 15.99
N ILE A 525 -11.24 -4.93 16.43
CA ILE A 525 -11.98 -5.82 15.53
C ILE A 525 -12.86 -5.02 14.55
N PHE A 526 -13.54 -3.98 15.04
CA PHE A 526 -14.34 -3.09 14.19
C PHE A 526 -13.49 -2.43 13.11
N LYS A 527 -12.28 -1.96 13.44
CA LYS A 527 -11.30 -1.44 12.49
C LYS A 527 -10.97 -2.46 11.41
N ILE A 528 -10.62 -3.70 11.77
CA ILE A 528 -10.27 -4.75 10.81
C ILE A 528 -11.44 -5.06 9.87
N LEU A 529 -12.62 -5.27 10.41
CA LEU A 529 -13.80 -5.61 9.60
C LEU A 529 -14.30 -4.46 8.72
N SER A 530 -13.76 -3.26 8.89
CA SER A 530 -14.13 -2.07 8.12
C SER A 530 -13.01 -1.58 7.20
N THR A 531 -11.95 -1.03 7.74
CA THR A 531 -10.95 -0.30 6.94
C THR A 531 -9.93 -1.20 6.30
N ASP A 532 -9.57 -2.28 6.97
CA ASP A 532 -8.66 -3.27 6.40
C ASP A 532 -9.29 -3.96 5.19
N VAL A 533 -10.60 -4.17 5.23
CA VAL A 533 -11.39 -4.68 4.09
C VAL A 533 -11.26 -3.76 2.86
N VAL A 534 -11.18 -2.43 3.04
CA VAL A 534 -10.95 -1.49 1.92
C VAL A 534 -9.54 -1.65 1.37
N GLY A 535 -8.53 -1.65 2.23
CA GLY A 535 -7.14 -1.86 1.82
C GLY A 535 -6.95 -3.17 1.05
N GLN A 536 -7.43 -4.27 1.63
CA GLN A 536 -7.44 -5.58 0.98
C GLN A 536 -8.15 -5.56 -0.37
N GLY A 537 -9.35 -4.97 -0.41
CA GLY A 537 -10.13 -4.86 -1.62
C GLY A 537 -9.40 -4.13 -2.75
N VAL A 538 -8.68 -3.07 -2.43
CA VAL A 538 -7.87 -2.31 -3.40
C VAL A 538 -6.73 -3.15 -3.95
N TYR A 539 -6.01 -3.91 -3.12
CA TYR A 539 -4.94 -4.81 -3.58
C TYR A 539 -5.49 -5.95 -4.45
N PHE A 540 -6.62 -6.56 -4.09
CA PHE A 540 -7.27 -7.55 -4.95
C PHE A 540 -7.71 -6.95 -6.29
N ALA A 541 -8.19 -5.71 -6.32
CA ALA A 541 -8.54 -5.02 -7.55
C ALA A 541 -7.31 -4.75 -8.43
N MET A 542 -6.14 -4.44 -7.85
CA MET A 542 -4.85 -4.35 -8.57
C MET A 542 -4.51 -5.66 -9.27
N ASP A 543 -4.61 -6.78 -8.59
CA ASP A 543 -4.33 -8.11 -9.15
C ASP A 543 -5.35 -8.50 -10.22
N MET A 544 -6.64 -8.16 -10.03
CA MET A 544 -7.65 -8.33 -11.08
C MET A 544 -7.33 -7.47 -12.31
N LYS A 545 -6.74 -6.27 -12.13
CA LYS A 545 -6.30 -5.44 -13.24
C LYS A 545 -5.09 -6.02 -13.96
N LEU A 546 -4.15 -6.64 -13.22
CA LEU A 546 -3.03 -7.38 -13.82
C LEU A 546 -3.55 -8.52 -14.71
N ALA A 547 -4.49 -9.32 -14.18
CA ALA A 547 -5.16 -10.37 -14.95
C ALA A 547 -5.88 -9.82 -16.19
N HIS A 548 -6.55 -8.67 -16.07
CA HIS A 548 -7.24 -7.99 -17.16
C HIS A 548 -6.27 -7.54 -18.26
N TYR A 549 -5.14 -6.94 -17.90
CA TYR A 549 -4.13 -6.47 -18.85
C TYR A 549 -3.43 -7.63 -19.58
N LEU A 550 -3.17 -8.74 -18.91
CA LEU A 550 -2.56 -9.93 -19.49
C LEU A 550 -3.57 -10.95 -20.04
N LYS A 551 -4.86 -10.59 -20.08
CA LYS A 551 -5.97 -11.39 -20.62
C LYS A 551 -6.02 -12.79 -20.01
N VAL A 552 -5.82 -12.87 -18.69
CA VAL A 552 -6.02 -14.09 -17.92
C VAL A 552 -7.53 -14.32 -17.72
N PRO A 553 -8.05 -15.55 -17.87
CA PRO A 553 -9.48 -15.82 -17.70
C PRO A 553 -9.98 -15.43 -16.30
N PRO A 554 -11.03 -14.58 -16.20
CA PRO A 554 -11.48 -14.04 -14.89
C PRO A 554 -11.89 -15.09 -13.87
N ARG A 555 -12.47 -16.21 -14.32
CA ARG A 555 -12.85 -17.32 -13.41
C ARG A 555 -11.64 -18.04 -12.84
N THR A 556 -10.59 -18.24 -13.62
CA THR A 556 -9.34 -18.83 -13.14
C THR A 556 -8.64 -17.90 -12.14
N THR A 557 -8.65 -16.60 -12.41
CA THR A 557 -8.16 -15.58 -11.47
C THR A 557 -8.91 -15.63 -10.14
N PHE A 558 -10.25 -15.74 -10.16
CA PHE A 558 -11.06 -15.88 -8.95
C PHE A 558 -10.61 -17.06 -8.08
N PHE A 559 -10.43 -18.24 -8.69
CA PHE A 559 -10.00 -19.43 -7.93
C PHE A 559 -8.56 -19.29 -7.43
N ALA A 560 -7.65 -18.73 -8.25
CA ALA A 560 -6.26 -18.51 -7.86
C ALA A 560 -6.16 -17.55 -6.66
N GLN A 561 -6.83 -16.41 -6.72
CA GLN A 561 -6.87 -15.45 -5.61
C GLN A 561 -7.55 -16.05 -4.37
N GLY A 562 -8.68 -16.73 -4.52
CA GLY A 562 -9.42 -17.31 -3.39
C GLY A 562 -8.60 -18.39 -2.66
N ILE A 563 -7.96 -19.31 -3.39
CA ILE A 563 -7.10 -20.36 -2.81
C ILE A 563 -5.87 -19.74 -2.15
N ALA A 564 -5.20 -18.80 -2.82
CA ALA A 564 -4.05 -18.10 -2.25
C ALA A 564 -4.42 -17.36 -0.97
N THR A 565 -5.58 -16.69 -0.93
CA THR A 565 -6.08 -15.99 0.25
C THR A 565 -6.27 -16.92 1.43
N ILE A 566 -6.93 -18.06 1.23
CA ILE A 566 -7.18 -19.05 2.30
C ILE A 566 -5.85 -19.63 2.80
N LEU A 567 -4.98 -20.09 1.89
CA LEU A 567 -3.70 -20.69 2.26
C LEU A 567 -2.77 -19.66 2.93
N GLY A 568 -2.71 -18.45 2.41
CA GLY A 568 -1.93 -17.36 3.00
C GLY A 568 -2.39 -17.01 4.42
N ALA A 569 -3.70 -16.83 4.61
CA ALA A 569 -4.31 -16.55 5.91
C ALA A 569 -4.03 -17.65 6.95
N LEU A 570 -4.21 -18.91 6.56
CA LEU A 570 -3.92 -20.05 7.44
C LEU A 570 -2.44 -20.15 7.80
N THR A 571 -1.55 -19.90 6.83
CA THR A 571 -0.10 -19.92 7.07
C THR A 571 0.31 -18.81 8.03
N GLN A 572 -0.17 -17.58 7.84
CA GLN A 572 0.16 -16.44 8.70
C GLN A 572 -0.39 -16.64 10.12
N ALA A 573 -1.63 -17.07 10.26
CA ALA A 573 -2.21 -17.39 11.56
C ALA A 573 -1.42 -18.52 12.26
N GLY A 574 -1.08 -19.57 11.53
CA GLY A 574 -0.29 -20.70 12.04
C GLY A 574 1.10 -20.29 12.52
N VAL A 575 1.83 -19.49 11.73
CA VAL A 575 3.15 -18.96 12.11
C VAL A 575 3.03 -18.07 13.34
N THR A 576 2.04 -17.16 13.39
CA THR A 576 1.85 -16.28 14.56
C THR A 576 1.54 -17.07 15.82
N ILE A 577 0.65 -18.08 15.74
CA ILE A 577 0.32 -18.95 16.87
C ILE A 577 1.57 -19.68 17.37
N TRP A 578 2.34 -20.27 16.44
CA TRP A 578 3.57 -20.98 16.78
C TRP A 578 4.60 -20.05 17.45
N MET A 579 4.83 -18.86 16.91
CA MET A 579 5.78 -17.89 17.44
C MET A 579 5.40 -17.43 18.85
N LEU A 580 4.14 -17.06 19.08
CA LEU A 580 3.64 -16.62 20.38
C LEU A 580 3.70 -17.72 21.45
N GLY A 581 3.65 -19.00 21.03
CA GLY A 581 3.71 -20.14 21.94
C GLY A 581 5.09 -20.71 22.19
N ASN A 582 6.11 -20.41 21.35
CA ASN A 582 7.41 -21.09 21.40
C ASN A 582 8.61 -20.13 21.52
N ILE A 583 8.44 -18.84 21.39
CA ILE A 583 9.54 -17.88 21.54
C ILE A 583 9.40 -17.21 22.91
N ASP A 584 10.36 -17.47 23.78
CA ASP A 584 10.39 -16.90 25.12
C ASP A 584 10.58 -15.38 25.09
N GLY A 585 9.78 -14.65 25.87
CA GLY A 585 9.84 -13.19 25.95
C GLY A 585 9.43 -12.46 24.67
N ILE A 586 8.73 -13.12 23.74
CA ILE A 586 8.28 -12.49 22.49
C ILE A 586 7.48 -11.21 22.78
N CYS A 587 7.67 -10.19 21.93
CA CYS A 587 7.11 -8.84 22.04
C CYS A 587 7.61 -8.00 23.24
N GLN A 588 8.54 -8.50 24.06
CA GLN A 588 9.22 -7.69 25.08
C GLN A 588 10.34 -6.85 24.43
N THR A 589 10.67 -5.72 25.04
CA THR A 589 11.68 -4.77 24.50
C THR A 589 13.11 -5.30 24.54
N ASP A 590 13.41 -6.21 25.45
CA ASP A 590 14.71 -6.82 25.75
C ASP A 590 14.83 -8.26 25.23
N GLN A 591 13.94 -8.69 24.35
CA GLN A 591 13.97 -10.03 23.77
C GLN A 591 15.28 -10.26 22.99
N ALA A 592 15.99 -11.36 23.29
CA ALA A 592 17.35 -11.64 22.86
C ALA A 592 17.55 -11.66 21.33
N ASP A 593 16.57 -12.20 20.59
CA ASP A 593 16.61 -12.31 19.13
C ASP A 593 15.90 -11.17 18.42
N SER A 594 15.57 -10.08 19.15
CA SER A 594 14.89 -8.88 18.65
C SER A 594 13.45 -9.10 18.14
N PHE A 595 12.75 -10.15 18.60
CA PHE A 595 11.31 -10.34 18.33
C PHE A 595 10.46 -9.43 19.23
N THR A 596 10.54 -8.12 18.99
CA THR A 596 9.93 -7.07 19.82
C THR A 596 8.54 -6.64 19.34
N CYS A 597 8.00 -7.24 18.29
CA CYS A 597 6.67 -6.98 17.72
C CYS A 597 6.40 -5.48 17.44
N PRO A 598 7.19 -4.80 16.62
CA PRO A 598 7.08 -3.35 16.45
C PRO A 598 5.71 -2.90 15.95
N ASN A 599 5.10 -3.62 15.00
CA ASN A 599 3.77 -3.32 14.48
C ASN A 599 2.67 -3.60 15.49
N GLY A 600 2.76 -4.72 16.23
CA GLY A 600 1.85 -5.04 17.34
C GLY A 600 1.87 -3.96 18.42
N ARG A 601 3.03 -3.41 18.75
CA ARG A 601 3.20 -2.29 19.67
C ARG A 601 2.53 -1.03 19.16
N THR A 602 2.63 -0.72 17.88
CA THR A 602 1.96 0.43 17.26
C THR A 602 0.43 0.29 17.31
N VAL A 603 -0.10 -0.88 17.00
CA VAL A 603 -1.55 -1.17 17.08
C VAL A 603 -2.03 -1.11 18.54
N TYR A 604 -1.24 -1.61 19.48
CA TYR A 604 -1.53 -1.49 20.90
C TYR A 604 -1.60 -0.01 21.32
N SER A 605 -0.60 0.82 21.00
CA SER A 605 -0.57 2.25 21.35
C SER A 605 -1.76 3.00 20.73
N SER A 606 -2.08 2.74 19.46
CA SER A 606 -3.27 3.29 18.80
C SER A 606 -4.57 2.88 19.50
N SER A 607 -4.68 1.60 19.87
CA SER A 607 -5.88 1.10 20.56
C SER A 607 -6.10 1.68 21.96
N VAL A 608 -5.01 2.12 22.62
CA VAL A 608 -5.10 2.86 23.89
C VAL A 608 -5.77 4.22 23.68
N ILE A 609 -5.35 4.94 22.63
CA ILE A 609 -5.89 6.28 22.35
C ILE A 609 -7.37 6.17 21.96
N TRP A 610 -7.69 5.29 21.05
CA TRP A 610 -9.00 5.23 20.41
C TRP A 610 -9.98 4.28 21.09
N GLY A 611 -9.50 3.12 21.53
CA GLY A 611 -10.34 2.07 22.10
C GLY A 611 -10.46 2.11 23.62
N LEU A 612 -9.36 2.41 24.32
CA LEU A 612 -9.33 2.41 25.79
C LEU A 612 -9.72 3.79 26.35
N VAL A 613 -8.92 4.83 26.09
CA VAL A 613 -9.21 6.22 26.57
C VAL A 613 -10.42 6.77 25.83
N GLY A 614 -10.43 6.63 24.52
CA GLY A 614 -11.54 6.98 23.64
C GLY A 614 -11.53 8.45 23.17
N PRO A 615 -12.12 8.70 21.99
CA PRO A 615 -12.16 10.03 21.39
C PRO A 615 -13.03 11.02 22.20
N SER A 616 -13.97 10.54 22.99
CA SER A 616 -14.80 11.36 23.90
C SER A 616 -13.97 12.19 24.88
N ARG A 617 -12.85 11.63 25.37
CA ARG A 617 -11.95 12.28 26.33
C ARG A 617 -10.84 13.12 25.70
N LEU A 618 -10.53 12.90 24.41
CA LEU A 618 -9.41 13.55 23.74
C LEU A 618 -9.83 14.60 22.70
N TYR A 619 -10.91 14.35 21.95
CA TYR A 619 -11.33 15.15 20.80
C TYR A 619 -12.66 15.88 20.98
N SER A 620 -13.47 15.57 21.99
CA SER A 620 -14.74 16.28 22.24
C SER A 620 -14.50 17.75 22.57
N ALA A 621 -15.56 18.56 22.48
CA ALA A 621 -15.49 19.99 22.74
C ALA A 621 -14.83 20.32 24.09
N GLY A 622 -13.84 21.22 24.10
CA GLY A 622 -13.08 21.61 25.28
C GLY A 622 -11.95 20.66 25.68
N LYS A 623 -11.71 19.56 24.94
CA LYS A 623 -10.58 18.64 25.16
C LYS A 623 -9.36 19.06 24.35
N ILE A 624 -8.20 18.42 24.66
CA ILE A 624 -6.89 18.82 24.15
C ILE A 624 -6.85 18.90 22.61
N TYR A 625 -7.39 17.90 21.91
CA TYR A 625 -7.34 17.78 20.46
C TYR A 625 -8.65 18.15 19.75
N SER A 626 -9.59 18.83 20.43
CA SER A 626 -10.90 19.21 19.84
C SER A 626 -10.80 20.02 18.56
N SER A 627 -9.78 20.86 18.41
CA SER A 627 -9.53 21.67 17.22
C SER A 627 -9.29 20.82 15.95
N LEU A 628 -8.80 19.59 16.07
CA LEU A 628 -8.56 18.70 14.93
C LEU A 628 -9.85 18.23 14.25
N LEU A 629 -11.00 18.26 14.94
CA LEU A 629 -12.29 17.91 14.33
C LEU A 629 -12.71 18.89 13.21
N HIS A 630 -12.21 20.12 13.24
CA HIS A 630 -12.49 21.08 12.17
C HIS A 630 -11.91 20.64 10.80
N PHE A 631 -10.94 19.74 10.79
CA PHE A 631 -10.37 19.21 9.58
C PHE A 631 -11.36 18.38 8.75
N PHE A 632 -12.40 17.81 9.35
CA PHE A 632 -13.51 17.19 8.59
C PHE A 632 -14.18 18.21 7.66
N TRP A 633 -14.41 19.42 8.14
CA TRP A 633 -15.00 20.51 7.34
C TRP A 633 -14.04 21.06 6.31
N ILE A 634 -12.76 21.22 6.67
CA ILE A 634 -11.71 21.65 5.74
C ILE A 634 -11.62 20.67 4.56
N GLY A 635 -11.55 19.38 4.84
CA GLY A 635 -11.49 18.34 3.82
C GLY A 635 -12.74 18.29 2.94
N LEU A 636 -13.92 18.40 3.52
CA LEU A 636 -15.18 18.42 2.78
C LEU A 636 -15.27 19.61 1.82
N LEU A 637 -14.88 20.80 2.26
CA LEU A 637 -15.08 22.06 1.52
C LEU A 637 -13.98 22.34 0.49
N ALA A 638 -12.75 21.88 0.73
CA ALA A 638 -11.61 22.18 -0.12
C ALA A 638 -11.80 21.80 -1.62
N PRO A 639 -12.35 20.63 -1.99
CA PRO A 639 -12.64 20.30 -3.37
C PRO A 639 -13.69 21.21 -4.02
N PHE A 640 -14.70 21.68 -3.25
CA PHE A 640 -15.71 22.63 -3.77
C PHE A 640 -15.06 23.98 -4.09
N VAL A 641 -14.15 24.48 -3.26
CA VAL A 641 -13.44 25.74 -3.50
C VAL A 641 -12.65 25.66 -4.82
N THR A 642 -11.89 24.59 -5.03
CA THR A 642 -11.11 24.44 -6.29
C THR A 642 -12.00 24.23 -7.50
N TYR A 643 -13.12 23.52 -7.37
CA TYR A 643 -14.10 23.39 -8.44
C TYR A 643 -14.73 24.73 -8.79
N PHE A 644 -15.12 25.54 -7.79
CA PHE A 644 -15.65 26.87 -8.00
C PHE A 644 -14.63 27.78 -8.70
N LEU A 645 -13.37 27.78 -8.24
CA LEU A 645 -12.27 28.52 -8.86
C LEU A 645 -12.04 28.08 -10.31
N TYR A 646 -12.09 26.78 -10.59
CA TYR A 646 -12.03 26.26 -11.96
C TYR A 646 -13.19 26.79 -12.83
N ARG A 647 -14.40 26.75 -12.31
CA ARG A 647 -15.59 27.26 -13.05
C ARG A 647 -15.51 28.76 -13.33
N TRP A 648 -14.97 29.52 -12.38
CA TRP A 648 -14.86 30.98 -12.49
C TRP A 648 -13.71 31.41 -13.38
N THR A 649 -12.50 30.90 -13.14
CA THR A 649 -11.28 31.33 -13.87
C THR A 649 -11.07 30.53 -15.15
N LYS A 650 -11.68 29.37 -15.30
CA LYS A 650 -11.45 28.37 -16.35
C LYS A 650 -9.98 27.96 -16.53
N ASN A 651 -9.16 28.19 -15.52
CA ASN A 651 -7.75 27.84 -15.53
C ASN A 651 -7.60 26.34 -15.21
N ARG A 652 -6.93 25.61 -16.11
CA ARG A 652 -6.66 24.17 -15.98
C ARG A 652 -5.87 23.80 -14.72
N PHE A 653 -5.09 24.74 -14.16
CA PHE A 653 -4.35 24.52 -12.92
C PHE A 653 -5.25 23.98 -11.79
N TRP A 654 -6.46 24.54 -11.61
CA TRP A 654 -7.38 24.11 -10.55
C TRP A 654 -7.88 22.68 -10.72
N LYS A 655 -7.89 22.17 -11.96
CA LYS A 655 -8.24 20.78 -12.27
C LYS A 655 -7.16 19.79 -11.83
N LEU A 656 -5.90 20.24 -11.78
CA LEU A 656 -4.75 19.43 -11.35
C LEU A 656 -4.59 19.40 -9.82
N VAL A 657 -5.25 20.28 -9.08
CA VAL A 657 -5.23 20.31 -7.61
C VAL A 657 -6.10 19.17 -7.09
N ASN A 658 -5.46 18.18 -6.48
CA ASN A 658 -6.13 17.00 -5.94
C ASN A 658 -6.02 16.98 -4.40
N TRP A 659 -7.09 17.40 -3.72
CA TRP A 659 -7.11 17.52 -2.27
C TRP A 659 -6.93 16.19 -1.54
N PRO A 660 -7.53 15.06 -1.96
CA PRO A 660 -7.19 13.78 -1.41
C PRO A 660 -5.69 13.53 -1.34
N LEU A 661 -4.95 13.75 -2.43
CA LEU A 661 -3.50 13.57 -2.46
C LEU A 661 -2.74 14.55 -1.57
N ILE A 662 -3.21 15.80 -1.49
CA ILE A 662 -2.61 16.84 -0.65
C ILE A 662 -2.71 16.44 0.83
N PHE A 663 -3.84 15.88 1.27
CA PHE A 663 -4.04 15.49 2.67
C PHE A 663 -3.49 14.09 2.98
N VAL A 664 -3.75 13.10 2.11
CA VAL A 664 -3.36 11.70 2.40
C VAL A 664 -1.91 11.41 2.08
N GLY A 665 -1.32 12.10 1.09
CA GLY A 665 0.02 11.78 0.63
C GLY A 665 1.11 11.83 1.70
N THR A 666 0.81 12.40 2.86
CA THR A 666 1.73 12.56 3.99
C THR A 666 1.45 11.60 5.15
N TYR A 667 0.65 10.57 4.95
CA TYR A 667 0.19 9.65 6.00
C TYR A 667 1.31 8.86 6.68
N ASN A 668 2.44 8.68 6.04
CA ASN A 668 3.60 7.99 6.59
C ASN A 668 4.47 8.87 7.51
N VAL A 669 4.08 10.10 7.80
CA VAL A 669 4.77 10.99 8.74
C VAL A 669 4.07 10.98 10.11
N PRO A 670 4.72 10.52 11.18
CA PRO A 670 5.97 9.79 11.25
C PRO A 670 5.83 8.32 10.80
N PRO A 671 6.90 7.58 10.44
CA PRO A 671 8.32 7.93 10.58
C PRO A 671 8.96 8.57 9.34
N ALA A 672 8.28 8.64 8.18
CA ALA A 672 8.83 9.30 7.00
C ALA A 672 9.06 10.79 7.25
N THR A 673 10.10 11.35 6.65
CA THR A 673 10.51 12.74 6.84
C THR A 673 10.59 13.49 5.53
N GLY A 674 10.97 14.77 5.58
CA GLY A 674 11.17 15.60 4.39
C GLY A 674 12.19 15.06 3.40
N ILE A 675 13.22 14.34 3.86
CA ILE A 675 14.21 13.72 2.99
C ILE A 675 13.57 12.65 2.09
N ASN A 676 12.66 11.85 2.63
CA ASN A 676 11.92 10.85 1.85
C ASN A 676 11.07 11.54 0.77
N TYR A 677 10.26 12.53 1.16
CA TYR A 677 9.35 13.21 0.23
C TYR A 677 10.07 14.07 -0.81
N SER A 678 11.13 14.79 -0.44
CA SER A 678 11.90 15.62 -1.37
C SER A 678 12.68 14.79 -2.38
N SER A 679 13.33 13.71 -1.94
CA SER A 679 14.05 12.77 -2.82
C SER A 679 13.09 12.05 -3.76
N TRP A 680 11.95 11.56 -3.25
CA TRP A 680 10.89 10.95 -4.03
C TRP A 680 10.34 11.89 -5.11
N ALA A 681 10.02 13.14 -4.75
CA ALA A 681 9.49 14.13 -5.67
C ALA A 681 10.54 14.55 -6.73
N LEU A 682 11.81 14.66 -6.34
CA LEU A 682 12.91 15.00 -7.26
C LEU A 682 13.10 13.90 -8.31
N VAL A 683 13.16 12.63 -7.89
CA VAL A 683 13.30 11.48 -8.82
C VAL A 683 12.07 11.40 -9.73
N ASN A 684 10.86 11.55 -9.18
CA ASN A 684 9.65 11.58 -9.99
C ASN A 684 9.69 12.70 -11.03
N PHE A 685 10.09 13.92 -10.64
CA PHE A 685 10.19 15.05 -11.56
C PHE A 685 11.21 14.79 -12.67
N ILE A 686 12.37 14.22 -12.34
CA ILE A 686 13.40 13.91 -13.35
C ILE A 686 12.86 12.90 -14.36
N PHE A 687 12.28 11.78 -13.93
CA PHE A 687 11.88 10.69 -14.83
C PHE A 687 10.50 10.89 -15.48
N ASN A 688 9.48 11.26 -14.69
CA ASN A 688 8.10 11.34 -15.18
C ASN A 688 7.70 12.73 -15.71
N HIS A 689 8.54 13.76 -15.53
CA HIS A 689 8.34 15.06 -16.16
C HIS A 689 9.42 15.34 -17.20
N PHE A 690 10.70 15.42 -16.80
CA PHE A 690 11.78 15.84 -17.67
C PHE A 690 12.14 14.78 -18.72
N ILE A 691 12.48 13.55 -18.31
CA ILE A 691 12.86 12.46 -19.22
C ILE A 691 11.68 12.05 -20.11
N ARG A 692 10.48 11.94 -19.54
CA ARG A 692 9.27 11.63 -20.31
C ARG A 692 9.04 12.62 -21.44
N ARG A 693 9.25 13.93 -21.22
CA ARG A 693 9.04 14.96 -22.24
C ARG A 693 10.18 15.04 -23.24
N ARG A 694 11.41 14.82 -22.84
CA ARG A 694 12.59 14.99 -23.69
C ARG A 694 13.02 13.72 -24.41
N PHE A 695 12.82 12.55 -23.78
CA PHE A 695 13.27 11.24 -24.25
C PHE A 695 12.16 10.21 -24.16
N PHE A 696 11.01 10.50 -24.80
CA PHE A 696 9.80 9.69 -24.68
C PHE A 696 10.00 8.22 -25.09
N ALA A 697 10.77 7.96 -26.18
CA ALA A 697 11.09 6.61 -26.63
C ALA A 697 11.89 5.81 -25.57
N TRP A 698 12.82 6.46 -24.87
CA TRP A 698 13.53 5.85 -23.75
C TRP A 698 12.56 5.58 -22.57
N TRP A 699 11.75 6.56 -22.23
CA TRP A 699 10.82 6.47 -21.11
C TRP A 699 9.83 5.31 -21.29
N THR A 700 9.20 5.17 -22.47
CA THR A 700 8.26 4.09 -22.77
C THR A 700 8.91 2.69 -22.75
N LYS A 701 10.19 2.59 -23.11
CA LYS A 701 10.90 1.31 -23.16
C LYS A 701 11.47 0.88 -21.81
N TYR A 702 11.96 1.82 -20.99
CA TYR A 702 12.80 1.46 -19.85
C TYR A 702 12.28 1.94 -18.50
N ASN A 703 11.40 2.94 -18.41
CA ASN A 703 11.02 3.54 -17.13
C ASN A 703 10.42 2.52 -16.13
N TYR A 704 9.45 1.72 -16.58
CA TYR A 704 8.81 0.70 -15.74
C TYR A 704 9.75 -0.46 -15.39
N ILE A 705 10.66 -0.79 -16.31
CA ILE A 705 11.68 -1.81 -16.07
C ILE A 705 12.75 -1.29 -15.11
N LEU A 706 13.12 0.00 -15.17
CA LEU A 706 14.00 0.65 -14.23
C LEU A 706 13.42 0.58 -12.81
N ALA A 707 12.12 0.88 -12.67
CA ALA A 707 11.42 0.76 -11.39
C ALA A 707 11.54 -0.66 -10.81
N ALA A 708 11.17 -1.67 -11.60
CA ALA A 708 11.26 -3.06 -11.18
C ALA A 708 12.69 -3.51 -10.86
N ALA A 709 13.68 -3.07 -11.65
CA ALA A 709 15.07 -3.45 -11.48
C ALA A 709 15.71 -2.87 -10.21
N LEU A 710 15.41 -1.62 -9.87
CA LEU A 710 15.90 -0.98 -8.64
C LEU A 710 15.29 -1.63 -7.40
N ASP A 711 13.97 -1.88 -7.40
CA ASP A 711 13.28 -2.56 -6.30
C ASP A 711 13.79 -4.00 -6.14
N THR A 712 14.08 -4.70 -7.23
CA THR A 712 14.68 -6.04 -7.22
C THR A 712 16.08 -6.02 -6.62
N GLY A 713 16.94 -5.10 -7.08
CA GLY A 713 18.31 -4.96 -6.57
C GLY A 713 18.33 -4.69 -5.07
N LEU A 714 17.48 -3.79 -4.61
CA LEU A 714 17.27 -3.49 -3.19
C LEU A 714 16.83 -4.73 -2.41
N ALA A 715 15.81 -5.44 -2.87
CA ALA A 715 15.26 -6.61 -2.17
C ALA A 715 16.29 -7.74 -2.05
N LEU A 716 17.01 -8.05 -3.13
CA LEU A 716 18.05 -9.08 -3.12
C LEU A 716 19.21 -8.73 -2.19
N SER A 717 19.67 -7.48 -2.21
CA SER A 717 20.76 -7.04 -1.31
C SER A 717 20.31 -7.06 0.15
N GLY A 718 19.09 -6.64 0.46
CA GLY A 718 18.50 -6.72 1.79
C GLY A 718 18.46 -8.16 2.32
N ILE A 719 18.04 -9.11 1.49
CA ILE A 719 18.05 -10.55 1.84
C ILE A 719 19.47 -11.02 2.15
N VAL A 720 20.45 -10.68 1.30
CA VAL A 720 21.86 -11.09 1.51
C VAL A 720 22.45 -10.46 2.78
N ILE A 721 22.24 -9.14 2.98
CA ILE A 721 22.69 -8.43 4.19
C ILE A 721 22.10 -9.10 5.43
N PHE A 722 20.81 -9.41 5.41
CA PHE A 722 20.14 -10.02 6.55
C PHE A 722 20.66 -11.41 6.84
N PHE A 723 20.61 -12.36 5.90
CA PHE A 723 20.96 -13.75 6.15
C PHE A 723 22.46 -14.00 6.30
N CYS A 724 23.31 -13.23 5.59
CA CYS A 724 24.75 -13.45 5.60
C CYS A 724 25.50 -12.61 6.65
N ILE A 725 24.91 -11.50 7.14
CA ILE A 725 25.58 -10.55 8.02
C ILE A 725 24.81 -10.38 9.32
N SER A 726 23.56 -9.87 9.26
CA SER A 726 22.80 -9.50 10.47
C SER A 726 22.36 -10.74 11.28
N TYR A 727 21.86 -11.77 10.62
CA TYR A 727 21.38 -12.98 11.29
C TYR A 727 22.51 -13.77 11.98
N PRO A 728 23.72 -13.93 11.41
CA PRO A 728 24.86 -14.51 12.12
C PRO A 728 25.44 -13.62 13.24
N GLY A 729 24.90 -12.42 13.48
CA GLY A 729 25.38 -11.48 14.49
C GLY A 729 26.64 -10.70 14.09
N ALA A 730 27.02 -10.73 12.80
CA ALA A 730 28.10 -9.90 12.30
C ALA A 730 27.64 -8.46 12.09
N SER A 731 28.51 -7.51 12.36
CA SER A 731 28.27 -6.08 12.11
C SER A 731 29.42 -5.48 11.31
N PHE A 732 29.11 -4.45 10.52
CA PHE A 732 30.16 -3.67 9.89
C PHE A 732 30.85 -2.80 10.95
N PRO A 733 32.21 -2.63 10.92
CA PRO A 733 32.93 -1.85 11.91
C PRO A 733 32.41 -0.43 12.02
N ASP A 734 32.37 0.11 13.25
CA ASP A 734 32.00 1.48 13.50
C ASP A 734 33.06 2.45 12.96
N TRP A 735 32.63 3.35 12.13
CA TRP A 735 33.44 4.44 11.60
C TRP A 735 32.55 5.67 11.37
N TRP A 736 33.16 6.80 11.05
CA TRP A 736 32.42 8.06 10.91
C TRP A 736 31.16 7.94 10.02
N GLY A 737 31.24 7.25 8.91
CA GLY A 737 30.10 7.07 7.98
C GLY A 737 28.91 6.29 8.55
N ASN A 738 29.10 5.49 9.62
CA ASN A 738 28.04 4.73 10.28
C ASN A 738 27.58 5.36 11.59
N THR A 739 28.35 6.33 12.15
CA THR A 739 28.08 6.85 13.49
C THR A 739 27.76 8.34 13.51
N VAL A 740 28.09 9.12 12.47
CA VAL A 740 27.96 10.58 12.47
C VAL A 740 26.54 11.06 12.72
N TYR A 741 25.54 10.40 12.15
CA TYR A 741 24.14 10.78 12.30
C TYR A 741 23.55 10.36 13.66
N LEU A 742 24.16 9.39 14.33
CA LEU A 742 23.77 8.95 15.67
C LEU A 742 24.26 9.91 16.78
N ASN A 743 25.30 10.69 16.51
CA ASN A 743 25.90 11.62 17.48
C ASN A 743 25.32 13.03 17.34
N THR A 744 24.02 13.16 17.16
CA THR A 744 23.31 14.44 16.93
C THR A 744 22.10 14.57 17.85
N ALA A 745 21.67 15.78 18.13
CA ALA A 745 20.45 16.03 18.91
C ALA A 745 19.19 15.53 18.19
N ASP A 746 19.24 15.25 16.89
CA ASP A 746 18.21 14.56 16.12
C ASP A 746 18.04 13.09 16.57
N ALA A 747 19.17 12.38 16.76
CA ALA A 747 19.14 11.02 17.26
C ALA A 747 18.66 10.93 18.72
N ASP A 748 18.99 11.93 19.53
CA ASP A 748 18.58 11.98 20.94
C ASP A 748 17.12 12.39 21.15
N GLY A 749 16.42 12.86 20.11
CA GLY A 749 15.02 13.27 20.18
C GLY A 749 14.77 14.45 21.13
N VAL A 750 15.69 15.41 21.17
CA VAL A 750 15.65 16.52 22.14
C VAL A 750 14.45 17.43 21.91
N SER A 751 13.62 17.64 22.95
CA SER A 751 12.49 18.56 22.94
C SER A 751 12.93 20.04 22.96
N TRP A 752 12.05 20.94 22.47
CA TRP A 752 12.30 22.39 22.49
C TRP A 752 12.24 22.96 23.89
N LEU A 753 11.18 22.65 24.64
CA LEU A 753 11.01 23.12 26.02
C LEU A 753 11.52 22.07 27.01
N LYS A 754 12.21 22.56 28.03
CA LYS A 754 12.58 21.73 29.18
C LYS A 754 11.39 21.50 30.08
N MET A 755 11.35 20.35 30.75
CA MET A 755 10.33 20.02 31.73
C MET A 755 10.22 21.11 32.78
N PRO A 756 8.99 21.58 33.14
CA PRO A 756 8.80 22.56 34.22
C PRO A 756 9.34 22.04 35.55
N SER A 757 9.69 22.96 36.46
CA SER A 757 10.24 22.62 37.78
C SER A 757 9.28 21.76 38.65
N VAL A 758 7.98 21.81 38.35
CA VAL A 758 6.96 20.96 39.01
C VAL A 758 6.99 19.48 38.54
N GLY A 759 7.87 19.13 37.56
CA GLY A 759 8.04 17.77 37.08
C GLY A 759 6.98 17.28 36.08
N TYR A 760 6.08 18.13 35.63
CA TYR A 760 5.04 17.79 34.66
C TYR A 760 4.58 19.01 33.85
N PHE A 761 3.95 18.75 32.70
CA PHE A 761 3.28 19.76 31.86
C PHE A 761 1.78 19.44 31.71
N GLY A 762 1.03 20.37 31.17
CA GLY A 762 -0.40 20.22 30.91
C GLY A 762 -1.31 20.67 32.07
N PRO A 763 -2.62 20.36 32.01
CA PRO A 763 -3.60 20.81 32.99
C PRO A 763 -3.37 20.20 34.37
N ALA A 764 -3.99 20.78 35.40
CA ALA A 764 -3.93 20.29 36.78
C ALA A 764 -4.54 18.88 36.92
N ASN A 765 -4.07 18.12 37.95
CA ASN A 765 -4.56 16.76 38.19
C ASN A 765 -6.09 16.71 38.29
N GLY A 766 -6.70 15.73 37.58
CA GLY A 766 -8.13 15.46 37.64
C GLY A 766 -9.01 16.38 36.79
N THR A 767 -8.45 17.31 36.03
CA THR A 767 -9.22 18.26 35.20
C THR A 767 -9.52 17.77 33.79
N TRP A 768 -8.97 16.61 33.38
CA TRP A 768 -9.09 16.04 32.04
C TRP A 768 -10.07 14.89 31.88
N THR A 769 -11.16 14.89 32.55
CA THR A 769 -12.19 13.82 32.51
C THR A 769 -13.30 14.10 31.51
#